data_44d252f32fe99084e04bf8e7b38dc41d
#
_entry.id   44d252f32fe99084e04bf8e7b38dc41d
#
_cell.length_a   1.000
_cell.length_b   1.000
_cell.length_c   1.000
_cell.angle_alpha   90.00
_cell.angle_beta   90.00
_cell.angle_gamma   90.00
#
_symmetry.space_group_name_H-M   'P 1'
#
loop_
_entity.id
_entity.type
_entity.pdbx_description
1 polymer ?
#
loop_
_entity_poly.entity_id
_entity_poly.type
_entity_poly.pdbx_seq_one_letter_code
_entity_poly.pdbx_strand_id
1 'polypeptide(L)'
;MSDLLKRLGIGAGIGIVFAILIGWGTYEIYFLKSVLDGYEFLSYDGRMRSRTVDVEQMSIDDVVIIDIDNNSVAPPEEGGLGNYYDWPHAYHGQLINTVTSGNPSALLFDIIFDQENTFNFELVNALNANNAPTDESLAEVTGQFLSSNDPQLILEATYNSQKTYHALVFEQEDTLMFLNKMDAEPEGYYYEDHIIRGIPTDIAKRLPTADRLGNTYVNLLSASVGTGAANFPQDEDGIIRRSPTAVYFEGADHVYPSLVMSAAIDILGIKKDGGFNYDFDNRVLQLIDTTDTVVREIPIDEAGRMYVNYYGPFQTFYYLPYMYCFDPEMLPPEYWNGKVALVGASLPGLMDLRNTPVQETFAGVEIHANVMNSILKNEFVRIKDQSETFIIILVICVILGVLVSLPEKPLYTLPIPLVGVVGWIVFTNMQFFNTLVMWEVVRPALSMVGTYAGIFLYNFLVVEKDKRFLKDTFSTYISPELIDQMFDAKEEPQLGGTEGYHTAFFTDIQSFSAFSEKLSASDLVEVLNEYLTEMTDILLDNKGTLDKYIGDAIVAFYGAPAPVDDHEYWACLTAVKMQERLAKLRKKWQDDGDRWPEIVHNMQNRIGINTGQMVTGNMGSSMRMNYTMMGDTVNLAARLEASAKQYGVYIQVADESYKACKDKFIWRDLDYVIVMGKTEPAQVFELIDVAGNMPPGYDKILPAYHEALALYRNQEWDKAIEAFKASEKLEDMFPGRKTNPSRVYIPRCEHYRDNSPGDDWDGSWALTKK
;
A
#
# COMPACT_ATOMS: atom_id res chain seq x y z
N MET A 1 16.48 7.43 23.88
CA MET A 1 15.23 8.15 24.13
C MET A 1 14.99 9.32 23.14
N SER A 2 16.00 10.17 22.82
CA SER A 2 15.85 11.27 21.83
C SER A 2 15.57 10.79 20.41
N ASP A 3 16.16 9.68 19.96
CA ASP A 3 16.02 9.16 18.60
C ASP A 3 14.64 8.52 18.37
N LEU A 4 14.14 7.76 19.32
CA LEU A 4 12.77 7.22 19.30
C LEU A 4 11.74 8.36 19.21
N LEU A 5 11.89 9.42 20.03
CA LEU A 5 10.97 10.54 20.01
C LEU A 5 10.99 11.29 18.66
N LYS A 6 12.16 11.43 18.02
CA LYS A 6 12.27 11.99 16.67
C LYS A 6 11.53 11.13 15.64
N ARG A 7 11.73 9.82 15.66
CA ARG A 7 11.05 8.88 14.74
C ARG A 7 9.54 8.94 14.90
N LEU A 8 9.03 8.92 16.14
CA LEU A 8 7.60 9.05 16.42
C LEU A 8 7.05 10.40 15.95
N GLY A 9 7.79 11.49 16.16
CA GLY A 9 7.41 12.82 15.68
C GLY A 9 7.35 12.92 14.16
N ILE A 10 8.30 12.31 13.45
CA ILE A 10 8.30 12.25 11.97
C ILE A 10 7.12 11.41 11.47
N GLY A 11 6.87 10.25 12.08
CA GLY A 11 5.73 9.41 11.73
C GLY A 11 4.38 10.10 11.92
N ALA A 12 4.20 10.78 13.06
CA ALA A 12 3.01 11.60 13.32
C ALA A 12 2.89 12.75 12.30
N GLY A 13 3.99 13.43 11.97
CA GLY A 13 4.02 14.51 10.97
C GLY A 13 3.63 14.03 9.58
N ILE A 14 4.14 12.88 9.14
CA ILE A 14 3.75 12.25 7.86
C ILE A 14 2.26 11.90 7.89
N GLY A 15 1.75 11.35 9.00
CA GLY A 15 0.33 11.07 9.19
C GLY A 15 -0.53 12.34 9.03
N ILE A 16 -0.15 13.45 9.64
CA ILE A 16 -0.83 14.74 9.48
C ILE A 16 -0.84 15.20 8.01
N VAL A 17 0.31 15.08 7.33
CA VAL A 17 0.42 15.49 5.91
C VAL A 17 -0.55 14.68 5.03
N PHE A 18 -0.59 13.36 5.18
CA PHE A 18 -1.50 12.53 4.38
C PHE A 18 -2.97 12.69 4.78
N ALA A 19 -3.26 12.94 6.06
CA ALA A 19 -4.61 13.31 6.48
C ALA A 19 -5.08 14.60 5.80
N ILE A 20 -4.22 15.62 5.73
CA ILE A 20 -4.55 16.89 5.05
C ILE A 20 -4.65 16.69 3.54
N LEU A 21 -3.69 16.04 2.90
CA LEU A 21 -3.66 15.89 1.44
C LEU A 21 -4.82 15.02 0.92
N ILE A 22 -5.09 13.90 1.57
CA ILE A 22 -6.13 12.95 1.11
C ILE A 22 -7.45 13.24 1.82
N GLY A 23 -7.44 13.37 3.15
CA GLY A 23 -8.64 13.52 3.94
C GLY A 23 -9.34 14.88 3.78
N TRP A 24 -8.62 15.93 3.38
CA TRP A 24 -9.19 17.26 3.11
C TRP A 24 -8.96 17.72 1.67
N GLY A 25 -7.71 17.71 1.19
CA GLY A 25 -7.33 18.29 -0.10
C GLY A 25 -8.01 17.66 -1.30
N THR A 26 -8.44 16.40 -1.22
CA THR A 26 -9.17 15.76 -2.32
C THR A 26 -10.59 16.28 -2.51
N TYR A 27 -11.17 16.96 -1.54
CA TYR A 27 -12.47 17.61 -1.71
C TYR A 27 -12.36 18.95 -2.47
N GLU A 28 -11.19 19.60 -2.41
CA GLU A 28 -10.94 20.88 -3.09
C GLU A 28 -10.59 20.70 -4.58
N ILE A 29 -10.19 19.52 -4.99
CA ILE A 29 -9.81 19.23 -6.37
C ILE A 29 -10.95 18.47 -7.05
N TYR A 30 -11.70 19.14 -7.91
CA TYR A 30 -12.92 18.61 -8.56
C TYR A 30 -12.74 17.19 -9.14
N PHE A 31 -11.68 16.96 -9.92
CA PHE A 31 -11.42 15.65 -10.50
C PHE A 31 -11.23 14.55 -9.44
N LEU A 32 -10.43 14.83 -8.38
CA LEU A 32 -10.21 13.85 -7.30
C LEU A 32 -11.47 13.62 -6.48
N LYS A 33 -12.22 14.70 -6.23
CA LYS A 33 -13.52 14.63 -5.56
C LYS A 33 -14.46 13.69 -6.30
N SER A 34 -14.70 13.95 -7.59
CA SER A 34 -15.61 13.13 -8.43
C SER A 34 -15.21 11.66 -8.47
N VAL A 35 -13.91 11.36 -8.65
CA VAL A 35 -13.43 9.98 -8.68
C VAL A 35 -13.61 9.29 -7.33
N LEU A 36 -13.25 9.94 -6.21
CA LEU A 36 -13.35 9.33 -4.90
C LEU A 36 -14.80 9.21 -4.43
N ASP A 37 -15.66 10.19 -4.75
CA ASP A 37 -17.09 10.11 -4.47
C ASP A 37 -17.74 8.96 -5.23
N GLY A 38 -17.33 8.68 -6.47
CA GLY A 38 -17.76 7.49 -7.21
C GLY A 38 -17.43 6.18 -6.49
N TYR A 39 -16.24 6.05 -5.92
CA TYR A 39 -15.90 4.87 -5.09
C TYR A 39 -16.66 4.83 -3.76
N GLU A 40 -16.94 5.99 -3.14
CA GLU A 40 -17.78 6.03 -1.94
C GLU A 40 -19.23 5.61 -2.26
N PHE A 41 -19.77 6.02 -3.40
CA PHE A 41 -21.09 5.55 -3.86
C PHE A 41 -21.12 4.04 -4.09
N LEU A 42 -20.09 3.46 -4.72
CA LEU A 42 -19.97 2.01 -4.84
C LEU A 42 -19.92 1.30 -3.47
N SER A 43 -19.24 1.90 -2.51
CA SER A 43 -19.20 1.41 -1.13
C SER A 43 -20.58 1.51 -0.46
N TYR A 44 -21.32 2.60 -0.69
CA TYR A 44 -22.70 2.77 -0.23
C TYR A 44 -23.61 1.69 -0.80
N ASP A 45 -23.62 1.52 -2.12
CA ASP A 45 -24.46 0.55 -2.82
C ASP A 45 -24.15 -0.88 -2.37
N GLY A 46 -22.86 -1.21 -2.17
CA GLY A 46 -22.46 -2.50 -1.64
C GLY A 46 -22.99 -2.77 -0.23
N ARG A 47 -22.96 -1.77 0.65
CA ARG A 47 -23.50 -1.87 2.00
C ARG A 47 -25.03 -1.96 2.00
N MET A 48 -25.68 -1.18 1.14
CA MET A 48 -27.14 -1.21 1.00
C MET A 48 -27.60 -2.59 0.52
N ARG A 49 -26.95 -3.16 -0.51
CA ARG A 49 -27.23 -4.52 -1.01
C ARG A 49 -26.98 -5.62 0.03
N SER A 50 -25.95 -5.45 0.85
CA SER A 50 -25.58 -6.44 1.87
C SER A 50 -26.45 -6.36 3.13
N ARG A 51 -27.27 -5.32 3.23
CA ARG A 51 -28.16 -5.13 4.34
C ARG A 51 -29.31 -6.12 4.23
N THR A 52 -29.21 -7.23 4.92
CA THR A 52 -30.31 -8.15 5.12
C THR A 52 -31.28 -7.52 6.13
N VAL A 53 -32.40 -7.08 5.62
CA VAL A 53 -33.52 -6.65 6.46
C VAL A 53 -34.34 -7.89 6.77
N ASP A 54 -34.53 -8.18 8.04
CA ASP A 54 -35.45 -9.23 8.45
C ASP A 54 -36.88 -8.64 8.35
N VAL A 55 -37.50 -8.91 7.20
CA VAL A 55 -38.84 -8.37 6.84
C VAL A 55 -39.91 -8.74 7.88
N GLU A 56 -39.76 -9.87 8.56
CA GLU A 56 -40.68 -10.28 9.61
C GLU A 56 -40.54 -9.43 10.90
N GLN A 57 -39.36 -8.83 11.14
CA GLN A 57 -39.16 -7.96 12.30
C GLN A 57 -39.38 -6.48 11.98
N MET A 58 -39.43 -6.10 10.71
CA MET A 58 -39.70 -4.74 10.29
C MET A 58 -41.20 -4.57 10.00
N SER A 59 -41.83 -3.66 10.69
CA SER A 59 -43.20 -3.26 10.41
C SER A 59 -43.22 -2.43 9.12
N ILE A 60 -43.18 -3.10 7.97
CA ILE A 60 -43.50 -2.52 6.65
C ILE A 60 -44.96 -2.63 6.29
N ASP A 61 -45.75 -3.24 7.15
CA ASP A 61 -47.19 -3.53 6.96
C ASP A 61 -48.03 -2.27 6.87
N ASP A 62 -47.51 -1.12 7.31
CA ASP A 62 -48.22 0.15 7.26
C ASP A 62 -48.23 0.76 5.83
N VAL A 63 -47.40 0.28 4.91
CA VAL A 63 -47.31 0.74 3.54
C VAL A 63 -47.56 -0.42 2.58
N VAL A 64 -48.53 -0.24 1.66
CA VAL A 64 -48.98 -1.27 0.71
C VAL A 64 -48.98 -0.70 -0.69
N ILE A 65 -48.54 -1.48 -1.66
CA ILE A 65 -48.57 -1.12 -3.08
C ILE A 65 -49.76 -1.79 -3.75
N ILE A 66 -50.63 -0.99 -4.34
CA ILE A 66 -51.69 -1.44 -5.23
C ILE A 66 -51.11 -1.46 -6.65
N ASP A 67 -50.86 -2.63 -7.15
CA ASP A 67 -50.06 -2.88 -8.34
C ASP A 67 -50.89 -3.08 -9.59
N ILE A 68 -50.63 -2.29 -10.60
CA ILE A 68 -51.12 -2.55 -11.96
C ILE A 68 -50.19 -3.61 -12.56
N ASP A 69 -50.53 -4.86 -12.29
CA ASP A 69 -49.78 -6.05 -12.65
C ASP A 69 -50.32 -6.75 -13.91
N ASN A 70 -49.67 -7.85 -14.33
CA ASN A 70 -50.10 -8.65 -15.48
C ASN A 70 -51.53 -9.21 -15.33
N ASN A 71 -51.93 -9.56 -14.12
CA ASN A 71 -53.28 -10.09 -13.87
C ASN A 71 -54.32 -9.00 -14.04
N SER A 72 -54.03 -7.79 -13.56
CA SER A 72 -54.93 -6.64 -13.64
C SER A 72 -55.16 -6.20 -15.08
N VAL A 73 -54.16 -6.30 -15.98
CA VAL A 73 -54.31 -5.94 -17.41
C VAL A 73 -54.67 -7.13 -18.31
N ALA A 74 -54.87 -8.31 -17.76
CA ALA A 74 -55.32 -9.47 -18.52
C ALA A 74 -56.68 -9.19 -19.18
N PRO A 75 -57.05 -9.87 -20.30
CA PRO A 75 -58.35 -9.71 -20.90
C PRO A 75 -59.47 -10.03 -19.92
N PRO A 76 -60.63 -9.35 -20.04
CA PRO A 76 -61.78 -9.61 -19.13
C PRO A 76 -62.26 -11.05 -19.10
N GLU A 77 -62.13 -11.81 -20.19
CA GLU A 77 -62.41 -13.25 -20.26
C GLU A 77 -61.48 -14.09 -19.39
N GLU A 78 -60.30 -13.57 -19.03
CA GLU A 78 -59.32 -14.18 -18.13
C GLU A 78 -59.41 -13.62 -16.70
N GLY A 79 -60.38 -12.73 -16.47
CA GLY A 79 -60.64 -12.14 -15.15
C GLY A 79 -59.89 -10.83 -14.89
N GLY A 80 -59.19 -10.25 -15.87
CA GLY A 80 -58.55 -8.94 -15.76
C GLY A 80 -59.45 -7.79 -16.20
N LEU A 81 -58.90 -6.56 -16.20
CA LEU A 81 -59.57 -5.33 -16.59
C LEU A 81 -59.31 -4.89 -18.04
N GLY A 82 -58.52 -5.67 -18.78
CA GLY A 82 -58.11 -5.32 -20.15
C GLY A 82 -56.88 -4.39 -20.18
N ASN A 83 -56.56 -3.91 -21.40
CA ASN A 83 -55.40 -3.05 -21.60
C ASN A 83 -55.50 -1.76 -20.76
N TYR A 84 -54.47 -1.42 -20.01
CA TYR A 84 -54.45 -0.27 -19.09
C TYR A 84 -54.82 1.06 -19.77
N TYR A 85 -54.33 1.30 -20.97
CA TYR A 85 -54.61 2.56 -21.70
C TYR A 85 -56.08 2.72 -22.10
N ASP A 86 -56.83 1.64 -22.04
CA ASP A 86 -58.26 1.65 -22.35
C ASP A 86 -59.15 1.72 -21.08
N TRP A 87 -58.53 1.75 -19.90
CA TRP A 87 -59.28 1.79 -18.64
C TRP A 87 -60.03 3.10 -18.47
N PRO A 88 -61.33 3.07 -18.23
CA PRO A 88 -62.07 4.25 -17.85
C PRO A 88 -61.62 4.78 -16.49
N HIS A 89 -61.52 6.09 -16.34
CA HIS A 89 -61.16 6.71 -15.05
C HIS A 89 -62.10 6.30 -13.92
N ALA A 90 -63.31 5.85 -14.23
CA ALA A 90 -64.25 5.27 -13.28
C ALA A 90 -63.66 4.09 -12.47
N TYR A 91 -62.76 3.28 -13.06
CA TYR A 91 -62.07 2.21 -12.32
C TYR A 91 -61.25 2.77 -11.17
N HIS A 92 -60.53 3.85 -11.41
CA HIS A 92 -59.79 4.53 -10.35
C HIS A 92 -60.70 5.16 -9.31
N GLY A 93 -61.86 5.71 -9.72
CA GLY A 93 -62.86 6.21 -8.81
C GLY A 93 -63.46 5.10 -7.91
N GLN A 94 -63.73 3.93 -8.50
CA GLN A 94 -64.20 2.77 -7.72
C GLN A 94 -63.11 2.29 -6.74
N LEU A 95 -61.86 2.21 -7.18
CA LEU A 95 -60.73 1.87 -6.31
C LEU A 95 -60.62 2.84 -5.12
N ILE A 96 -60.71 4.17 -5.37
CA ILE A 96 -60.66 5.18 -4.33
C ILE A 96 -61.78 4.92 -3.30
N ASN A 97 -63.00 4.73 -3.78
CA ASN A 97 -64.12 4.47 -2.87
C ASN A 97 -63.97 3.20 -2.03
N THR A 98 -63.47 2.11 -2.65
CA THR A 98 -63.27 0.83 -1.95
C THR A 98 -62.19 0.96 -0.90
N VAL A 99 -60.98 1.47 -1.26
CA VAL A 99 -59.88 1.61 -0.33
C VAL A 99 -60.20 2.60 0.79
N THR A 100 -60.81 3.75 0.47
CA THR A 100 -61.09 4.79 1.47
C THR A 100 -62.24 4.46 2.38
N SER A 101 -63.12 3.53 2.00
CA SER A 101 -64.15 2.99 2.90
C SER A 101 -63.52 2.31 4.12
N GLY A 102 -62.32 1.79 4.05
CA GLY A 102 -61.59 1.18 5.14
C GLY A 102 -60.76 2.15 5.99
N ASN A 103 -60.90 3.46 5.78
CA ASN A 103 -60.18 4.52 6.52
C ASN A 103 -58.65 4.40 6.50
N PRO A 104 -58.00 4.38 5.33
CA PRO A 104 -56.56 4.45 5.24
C PRO A 104 -56.02 5.77 5.80
N SER A 105 -54.73 5.81 6.12
CA SER A 105 -54.06 7.06 6.45
C SER A 105 -53.88 7.96 5.21
N ALA A 106 -53.59 7.36 4.05
CA ALA A 106 -53.48 8.04 2.76
C ALA A 106 -53.60 7.04 1.61
N LEU A 107 -54.02 7.53 0.44
CA LEU A 107 -54.01 6.84 -0.84
C LEU A 107 -53.28 7.73 -1.87
N LEU A 108 -52.13 7.31 -2.33
CA LEU A 108 -51.27 8.08 -3.25
C LEU A 108 -51.29 7.44 -4.63
N PHE A 109 -51.45 8.26 -5.67
CA PHE A 109 -51.33 7.81 -7.06
C PHE A 109 -50.02 8.25 -7.63
N ASP A 110 -49.13 7.30 -7.89
CA ASP A 110 -47.91 7.46 -8.68
C ASP A 110 -48.24 7.27 -10.17
N ILE A 111 -49.26 7.98 -10.61
CA ILE A 111 -49.80 7.94 -11.96
C ILE A 111 -50.16 9.37 -12.35
N ILE A 112 -49.81 9.76 -13.56
CA ILE A 112 -50.21 11.04 -14.14
C ILE A 112 -51.42 10.85 -15.01
N PHE A 113 -52.49 11.55 -14.71
CA PHE A 113 -53.70 11.62 -15.51
C PHE A 113 -53.66 12.91 -16.35
N ASP A 114 -52.99 12.87 -17.50
CA ASP A 114 -52.71 14.05 -18.30
C ASP A 114 -53.89 14.62 -19.06
N GLN A 115 -54.97 13.83 -19.21
CA GLN A 115 -56.17 14.21 -19.89
C GLN A 115 -57.41 13.72 -19.12
N GLU A 116 -58.47 14.55 -19.21
CA GLU A 116 -59.79 14.11 -18.74
C GLU A 116 -60.29 12.98 -19.66
N ASN A 117 -60.82 11.91 -19.08
CA ASN A 117 -61.34 10.81 -19.88
C ASN A 117 -62.68 11.22 -20.59
N THR A 118 -62.58 11.57 -21.85
CA THR A 118 -63.70 11.96 -22.66
C THR A 118 -64.27 10.81 -23.50
N PHE A 119 -63.61 9.67 -23.55
CA PHE A 119 -63.90 8.57 -24.46
C PHE A 119 -65.36 8.11 -24.38
N ASN A 120 -65.94 8.01 -23.20
CA ASN A 120 -67.33 7.54 -23.01
C ASN A 120 -68.33 8.67 -22.75
N PHE A 121 -67.89 9.93 -22.67
CA PHE A 121 -68.76 11.05 -22.29
C PHE A 121 -69.86 11.32 -23.33
N GLU A 122 -69.53 11.27 -24.62
CA GLU A 122 -70.54 11.40 -25.68
C GLU A 122 -71.50 10.23 -25.73
N LEU A 123 -71.01 9.00 -25.51
CA LEU A 123 -71.82 7.79 -25.49
C LEU A 123 -72.74 7.78 -24.24
N VAL A 124 -72.23 8.13 -23.10
CA VAL A 124 -73.03 8.28 -21.86
C VAL A 124 -74.12 9.35 -22.03
N ASN A 125 -73.75 10.49 -22.60
CA ASN A 125 -74.73 11.55 -22.90
C ASN A 125 -75.74 11.13 -23.94
N ALA A 126 -75.36 10.38 -24.97
CA ALA A 126 -76.30 9.85 -25.97
C ALA A 126 -77.20 8.81 -25.42
N LEU A 127 -76.74 7.93 -24.56
CA LEU A 127 -77.59 6.95 -23.82
C LEU A 127 -78.56 7.62 -22.85
N ASN A 128 -78.13 8.60 -22.10
CA ASN A 128 -78.95 9.40 -21.22
C ASN A 128 -80.04 10.23 -21.98
N ALA A 129 -79.71 10.76 -23.14
CA ALA A 129 -80.63 11.56 -23.96
C ALA A 129 -81.71 10.76 -24.67
N ASN A 130 -81.51 9.45 -24.91
CA ASN A 130 -82.36 8.60 -25.71
C ASN A 130 -83.42 7.81 -24.91
N ASN A 131 -83.75 8.14 -23.65
CA ASN A 131 -84.58 7.45 -22.70
C ASN A 131 -84.13 6.03 -22.37
N ALA A 132 -84.19 5.67 -21.09
CA ALA A 132 -83.76 4.34 -20.59
C ALA A 132 -84.57 3.22 -21.35
N PRO A 133 -83.89 2.10 -21.68
CA PRO A 133 -84.53 0.95 -22.28
C PRO A 133 -85.74 0.50 -21.47
N THR A 134 -86.81 0.14 -22.15
CA THR A 134 -88.02 -0.35 -21.52
C THR A 134 -87.92 -1.80 -21.05
N ASP A 135 -86.82 -2.47 -21.37
CA ASP A 135 -86.54 -3.83 -20.88
C ASP A 135 -85.67 -3.73 -19.62
N GLU A 136 -86.21 -4.34 -18.53
CA GLU A 136 -85.56 -4.26 -17.18
C GLU A 136 -84.19 -4.82 -17.13
N SER A 137 -83.88 -5.90 -17.87
CA SER A 137 -82.54 -6.47 -17.98
C SER A 137 -81.56 -5.58 -18.75
N LEU A 138 -82.06 -4.91 -19.83
CA LEU A 138 -81.28 -3.96 -20.62
C LEU A 138 -81.02 -2.66 -19.87
N ALA A 139 -82.01 -2.22 -19.05
CA ALA A 139 -81.83 -1.08 -18.18
C ALA A 139 -80.78 -1.30 -17.10
N GLU A 140 -80.74 -2.52 -16.52
CA GLU A 140 -79.76 -2.92 -15.51
C GLU A 140 -78.37 -2.94 -16.13
N VAL A 141 -78.17 -3.60 -17.30
CA VAL A 141 -76.85 -3.65 -18.00
C VAL A 141 -76.41 -2.25 -18.43
N THR A 142 -77.36 -1.40 -18.90
CA THR A 142 -77.04 -0.01 -19.29
C THR A 142 -76.71 0.81 -18.04
N GLY A 143 -77.35 0.61 -16.93
CA GLY A 143 -77.06 1.28 -15.66
C GLY A 143 -75.69 0.88 -15.11
N GLN A 144 -75.32 -0.40 -15.22
CA GLN A 144 -74.05 -0.91 -14.85
C GLN A 144 -72.93 -0.34 -15.76
N PHE A 145 -73.11 -0.31 -17.10
CA PHE A 145 -72.25 0.27 -18.07
C PHE A 145 -72.00 1.75 -17.79
N LEU A 146 -73.04 2.53 -17.57
CA LEU A 146 -72.98 3.95 -17.26
C LEU A 146 -72.19 4.23 -15.99
N SER A 147 -72.46 3.48 -14.90
CA SER A 147 -71.73 3.65 -13.66
C SER A 147 -70.26 3.25 -13.74
N SER A 148 -69.92 2.20 -14.53
CA SER A 148 -68.59 1.74 -14.72
C SER A 148 -67.74 2.64 -15.66
N ASN A 149 -68.37 3.52 -16.40
CA ASN A 149 -67.72 4.42 -17.34
C ASN A 149 -67.97 5.91 -17.05
N ASP A 150 -68.46 6.25 -15.87
CA ASP A 150 -68.70 7.63 -15.48
C ASP A 150 -67.39 8.40 -15.27
N PRO A 151 -67.05 9.37 -16.12
CA PRO A 151 -65.82 10.13 -15.98
C PRO A 151 -65.77 11.03 -14.74
N GLN A 152 -66.93 11.33 -14.13
CA GLN A 152 -67.00 12.14 -12.91
C GLN A 152 -66.69 11.32 -11.65
N LEU A 153 -66.78 9.99 -11.73
CA LEU A 153 -66.62 9.14 -10.55
C LEU A 153 -65.24 9.30 -9.87
N ILE A 154 -64.16 9.44 -10.63
CA ILE A 154 -62.81 9.65 -10.07
C ILE A 154 -62.72 11.00 -9.32
N LEU A 155 -63.35 12.07 -9.87
CA LEU A 155 -63.39 13.39 -9.25
C LEU A 155 -64.16 13.38 -7.93
N GLU A 156 -65.40 12.80 -7.94
CA GLU A 156 -66.24 12.70 -6.78
C GLU A 156 -65.58 11.83 -5.70
N ALA A 157 -65.04 10.68 -6.09
CA ALA A 157 -64.34 9.79 -5.16
C ALA A 157 -63.10 10.45 -4.54
N THR A 158 -62.30 11.14 -5.34
CA THR A 158 -61.09 11.87 -4.87
C THR A 158 -61.52 12.95 -3.85
N TYR A 159 -62.50 13.79 -4.20
CA TYR A 159 -62.98 14.87 -3.32
C TYR A 159 -63.57 14.32 -2.03
N ASN A 160 -64.43 13.32 -2.13
CA ASN A 160 -65.15 12.75 -0.96
C ASN A 160 -64.21 11.95 -0.05
N SER A 161 -63.15 11.36 -0.58
CA SER A 161 -62.20 10.54 0.19
C SER A 161 -61.48 11.32 1.29
N GLN A 162 -61.14 12.58 1.04
CA GLN A 162 -60.29 13.41 1.91
C GLN A 162 -58.99 12.72 2.33
N LYS A 163 -58.49 11.77 1.50
CA LYS A 163 -57.31 10.92 1.75
C LYS A 163 -56.50 10.67 0.50
N THR A 164 -56.92 11.19 -0.65
CA THR A 164 -56.31 10.87 -1.96
C THR A 164 -55.35 11.99 -2.42
N TYR A 165 -54.15 11.58 -2.85
CA TYR A 165 -53.07 12.43 -3.32
C TYR A 165 -52.68 12.05 -4.74
N HIS A 166 -52.48 13.04 -5.59
CA HIS A 166 -52.07 12.80 -6.99
C HIS A 166 -50.68 13.39 -7.30
N ALA A 167 -50.01 12.70 -8.20
CA ALA A 167 -48.63 13.05 -8.61
C ALA A 167 -48.57 14.25 -9.56
N LEU A 168 -47.54 15.03 -9.39
CA LEU A 168 -47.04 16.05 -10.34
C LEU A 168 -45.62 15.67 -10.80
N VAL A 169 -45.26 16.03 -12.02
CA VAL A 169 -43.93 15.84 -12.56
C VAL A 169 -43.29 17.20 -12.79
N PHE A 170 -42.14 17.42 -12.23
CA PHE A 170 -41.36 18.65 -12.31
C PHE A 170 -40.08 18.42 -13.10
N GLU A 171 -39.78 19.29 -14.09
CA GLU A 171 -38.59 19.16 -14.92
C GLU A 171 -38.00 20.52 -15.30
N GLN A 172 -36.79 20.47 -15.86
CA GLN A 172 -36.17 21.61 -16.52
C GLN A 172 -36.37 21.57 -18.02
N GLU A 173 -36.28 22.72 -18.68
CA GLU A 173 -36.56 22.91 -20.12
C GLU A 173 -35.85 21.92 -21.05
N ASP A 174 -34.66 21.48 -20.66
CA ASP A 174 -33.81 20.60 -21.48
C ASP A 174 -34.23 19.11 -21.45
N THR A 175 -35.18 18.73 -20.62
CA THR A 175 -35.59 17.32 -20.49
C THR A 175 -36.69 16.96 -21.51
N LEU A 176 -36.43 15.86 -22.25
CA LEU A 176 -37.41 15.31 -23.21
C LEU A 176 -38.44 14.49 -22.47
N MET A 177 -39.67 15.03 -22.30
CA MET A 177 -40.80 14.25 -21.82
C MET A 177 -41.97 14.30 -22.82
N PHE A 178 -42.77 13.21 -22.79
CA PHE A 178 -43.97 13.04 -23.62
C PHE A 178 -45.21 13.79 -23.09
N LEU A 179 -45.12 14.31 -21.86
CA LEU A 179 -46.21 15.02 -21.21
C LEU A 179 -46.32 16.48 -21.67
N ASN A 180 -47.55 17.04 -21.68
CA ASN A 180 -47.73 18.47 -21.85
C ASN A 180 -47.06 19.22 -20.71
N LYS A 181 -46.06 19.99 -21.00
CA LYS A 181 -45.31 20.78 -20.02
C LYS A 181 -45.80 22.22 -20.02
N MET A 182 -46.02 22.76 -18.85
CA MET A 182 -46.37 24.15 -18.62
C MET A 182 -45.26 24.88 -17.89
N ASP A 183 -45.00 26.13 -18.23
CA ASP A 183 -44.10 27.05 -17.56
C ASP A 183 -44.78 27.83 -16.42
N ALA A 184 -46.08 27.64 -16.25
CA ALA A 184 -46.90 28.27 -15.20
C ALA A 184 -47.86 27.23 -14.59
N GLU A 185 -48.38 27.54 -13.45
CA GLU A 185 -49.45 26.75 -12.82
C GLU A 185 -50.72 26.79 -13.70
N PRO A 186 -51.46 25.64 -13.77
CA PRO A 186 -52.69 25.60 -14.55
C PRO A 186 -53.75 26.61 -14.07
N GLU A 187 -54.45 27.22 -14.97
CA GLU A 187 -55.58 28.11 -14.63
C GLU A 187 -56.69 27.33 -13.91
N GLY A 188 -57.15 27.87 -12.80
CA GLY A 188 -58.15 27.21 -11.96
C GLY A 188 -57.62 26.18 -10.96
N TYR A 189 -56.30 26.00 -10.90
CA TYR A 189 -55.70 25.17 -9.89
C TYR A 189 -55.53 25.92 -8.55
N TYR A 190 -55.97 25.30 -7.46
CA TYR A 190 -55.91 25.89 -6.11
C TYR A 190 -54.58 25.56 -5.45
N TYR A 191 -53.46 26.06 -6.01
CA TYR A 191 -52.09 25.76 -5.58
C TYR A 191 -51.86 26.02 -4.09
N GLU A 192 -52.56 27.01 -3.50
CA GLU A 192 -52.36 27.39 -2.09
C GLU A 192 -52.61 26.23 -1.12
N ASP A 193 -53.39 25.24 -1.49
CA ASP A 193 -53.68 24.07 -0.67
C ASP A 193 -52.58 22.97 -0.83
N HIS A 194 -51.72 23.08 -1.84
CA HIS A 194 -50.77 22.07 -2.25
C HIS A 194 -49.30 22.44 -2.07
N ILE A 195 -49.00 23.74 -1.81
CA ILE A 195 -47.63 24.25 -1.62
C ILE A 195 -47.22 24.26 -0.15
N ILE A 196 -45.91 24.29 0.07
CA ILE A 196 -45.28 24.54 1.37
C ILE A 196 -44.96 26.03 1.45
N ARG A 197 -45.42 26.69 2.52
CA ARG A 197 -45.23 28.14 2.74
C ARG A 197 -44.19 28.38 3.84
N GLY A 198 -43.70 29.64 3.89
CA GLY A 198 -42.78 30.08 4.96
C GLY A 198 -41.33 29.66 4.75
N ILE A 199 -40.98 29.11 3.59
CA ILE A 199 -39.59 28.84 3.21
C ILE A 199 -39.03 30.09 2.53
N PRO A 200 -37.94 30.69 3.04
CA PRO A 200 -37.28 31.82 2.40
C PRO A 200 -36.80 31.47 0.97
N THR A 201 -36.94 32.39 0.02
CA THR A 201 -36.60 32.16 -1.41
C THR A 201 -35.13 31.77 -1.62
N ASP A 202 -34.20 32.27 -0.81
CA ASP A 202 -32.78 31.87 -0.86
C ASP A 202 -32.55 30.41 -0.41
N ILE A 203 -33.37 29.94 0.51
CA ILE A 203 -33.42 28.52 0.92
C ILE A 203 -34.12 27.68 -0.14
N ALA A 204 -35.27 28.14 -0.65
CA ALA A 204 -36.04 27.45 -1.68
C ALA A 204 -35.18 27.18 -2.95
N LYS A 205 -34.37 28.13 -3.39
CA LYS A 205 -33.45 28.00 -4.53
C LYS A 205 -32.33 26.98 -4.35
N ARG A 206 -32.13 26.46 -3.14
CA ARG A 206 -31.18 25.34 -2.90
C ARG A 206 -31.82 23.98 -3.10
N LEU A 207 -33.17 23.91 -3.11
CA LEU A 207 -33.90 22.69 -3.40
C LEU A 207 -33.80 22.33 -4.90
N PRO A 208 -34.11 21.09 -5.27
CA PRO A 208 -34.25 20.75 -6.70
C PRO A 208 -35.20 21.74 -7.37
N THR A 209 -34.72 22.43 -8.40
CA THR A 209 -35.50 23.44 -9.12
C THR A 209 -36.10 22.89 -10.38
N ALA A 210 -37.26 23.40 -10.76
CA ALA A 210 -37.94 23.09 -12.01
C ALA A 210 -38.56 24.35 -12.61
N ASP A 211 -38.54 24.46 -13.92
CA ASP A 211 -39.15 25.53 -14.72
C ASP A 211 -40.33 25.00 -15.55
N ARG A 212 -40.55 23.69 -15.57
CA ARG A 212 -41.63 22.99 -16.28
C ARG A 212 -42.40 22.07 -15.34
N LEU A 213 -43.71 22.12 -15.45
CA LEU A 213 -44.66 21.32 -14.72
C LEU A 213 -45.46 20.44 -15.71
N GLY A 214 -45.33 19.12 -15.57
CA GLY A 214 -46.26 18.16 -16.19
C GLY A 214 -47.25 17.72 -15.13
N ASN A 215 -48.52 17.78 -15.45
CA ASN A 215 -49.55 17.63 -14.44
C ASN A 215 -50.66 16.60 -14.81
N THR A 216 -51.30 16.10 -13.82
CA THR A 216 -52.63 15.54 -13.88
C THR A 216 -53.64 16.67 -14.22
N TYR A 217 -54.74 16.39 -14.89
CA TYR A 217 -55.69 17.42 -15.29
C TYR A 217 -56.27 18.18 -14.09
N VAL A 218 -56.51 19.47 -14.30
CA VAL A 218 -56.75 20.47 -13.25
C VAL A 218 -57.91 20.09 -12.29
N ASN A 219 -59.02 19.58 -12.83
CA ASN A 219 -60.18 19.21 -12.00
C ASN A 219 -59.83 18.13 -10.96
N LEU A 220 -59.05 17.14 -11.37
CA LEU A 220 -58.61 16.07 -10.47
C LEU A 220 -57.61 16.53 -9.42
N LEU A 221 -56.66 17.39 -9.84
CA LEU A 221 -55.73 18.00 -8.89
C LEU A 221 -56.44 18.84 -7.84
N SER A 222 -57.44 19.65 -8.28
CA SER A 222 -58.23 20.50 -7.39
C SER A 222 -59.15 19.71 -6.44
N ALA A 223 -59.53 18.48 -6.81
CA ALA A 223 -60.28 17.57 -5.95
C ALA A 223 -59.38 16.85 -4.92
N SER A 224 -58.10 16.82 -5.13
CA SER A 224 -57.12 16.10 -4.27
C SER A 224 -56.88 16.80 -2.94
N VAL A 225 -56.60 16.07 -1.88
CA VAL A 225 -56.22 16.61 -0.57
C VAL A 225 -54.82 17.28 -0.66
N GLY A 226 -53.94 16.70 -1.46
CA GLY A 226 -52.63 17.22 -1.72
C GLY A 226 -52.06 16.68 -3.02
N THR A 227 -51.08 17.38 -3.55
CA THR A 227 -50.32 16.99 -4.74
C THR A 227 -48.85 17.07 -4.43
N GLY A 228 -48.03 16.37 -5.18
CA GLY A 228 -46.57 16.45 -4.96
C GLY A 228 -45.74 15.83 -6.06
N ALA A 229 -44.48 16.18 -6.07
CA ALA A 229 -43.52 15.71 -7.06
C ALA A 229 -43.29 14.20 -6.95
N ALA A 230 -43.50 13.48 -8.06
CA ALA A 230 -43.20 12.05 -8.17
C ALA A 230 -41.78 11.77 -8.69
N ASN A 231 -41.03 12.80 -9.08
CA ASN A 231 -39.74 12.62 -9.68
C ASN A 231 -38.69 12.17 -8.69
N PHE A 232 -37.83 11.25 -9.17
CA PHE A 232 -36.60 10.89 -8.53
C PHE A 232 -35.40 11.30 -9.42
N PRO A 233 -34.74 12.42 -9.14
CA PRO A 233 -33.54 12.80 -9.87
C PRO A 233 -32.45 11.77 -9.62
N GLN A 234 -31.85 11.29 -10.71
CA GLN A 234 -30.74 10.35 -10.70
C GLN A 234 -29.45 11.06 -10.27
N ASP A 235 -28.53 10.34 -9.64
CA ASP A 235 -27.17 10.77 -9.44
C ASP A 235 -26.39 10.74 -10.78
N GLU A 236 -25.17 11.28 -10.82
CA GLU A 236 -24.36 11.36 -12.06
C GLU A 236 -24.12 10.00 -12.74
N ASP A 237 -24.18 8.91 -11.99
CA ASP A 237 -24.02 7.54 -12.47
C ASP A 237 -25.34 6.85 -12.86
N GLY A 238 -26.45 7.57 -12.83
CA GLY A 238 -27.78 7.07 -13.20
C GLY A 238 -28.49 6.27 -12.11
N ILE A 239 -27.94 6.22 -10.90
CA ILE A 239 -28.54 5.48 -9.76
C ILE A 239 -29.33 6.43 -8.87
N ILE A 240 -30.52 6.00 -8.43
CA ILE A 240 -31.36 6.78 -7.50
C ILE A 240 -31.02 6.38 -6.07
N ARG A 241 -30.24 7.23 -5.40
CA ARG A 241 -29.92 7.09 -3.98
C ARG A 241 -30.66 8.06 -3.11
N ARG A 242 -31.19 9.13 -3.71
CA ARG A 242 -31.77 10.26 -2.98
C ARG A 242 -33.13 10.61 -3.52
N SER A 243 -34.02 11.02 -2.62
CA SER A 243 -35.37 11.51 -2.93
C SER A 243 -35.45 13.00 -2.57
N PRO A 244 -36.04 13.85 -3.40
CA PRO A 244 -36.33 15.22 -3.01
C PRO A 244 -37.33 15.23 -1.88
N THR A 245 -37.15 16.14 -0.91
CA THR A 245 -38.17 16.41 0.12
C THR A 245 -39.21 17.38 -0.42
N ALA A 246 -38.77 18.32 -1.26
CA ALA A 246 -39.57 19.30 -1.95
C ALA A 246 -38.87 19.73 -3.25
N VAL A 247 -39.62 20.39 -4.15
CA VAL A 247 -39.17 20.96 -5.41
C VAL A 247 -39.54 22.43 -5.47
N TYR A 248 -38.64 23.29 -5.84
CA TYR A 248 -38.86 24.71 -6.09
C TYR A 248 -39.26 24.91 -7.55
N PHE A 249 -40.50 25.38 -7.79
CA PHE A 249 -41.03 25.70 -9.12
C PHE A 249 -40.82 27.18 -9.42
N GLU A 250 -39.91 27.50 -10.33
CA GLU A 250 -39.50 28.87 -10.65
C GLU A 250 -40.59 29.70 -11.30
N GLY A 251 -41.46 29.06 -12.07
CA GLY A 251 -42.56 29.74 -12.81
C GLY A 251 -43.57 30.47 -11.90
N ALA A 252 -43.72 30.05 -10.66
CA ALA A 252 -44.62 30.65 -9.69
C ALA A 252 -43.95 31.09 -8.39
N ASP A 253 -42.66 30.88 -8.20
CA ASP A 253 -41.93 31.08 -6.93
C ASP A 253 -42.55 30.25 -5.77
N HIS A 254 -42.95 29.01 -6.08
CA HIS A 254 -43.63 28.11 -5.12
C HIS A 254 -42.76 26.89 -4.83
N VAL A 255 -42.91 26.36 -3.60
CA VAL A 255 -42.29 25.12 -3.16
C VAL A 255 -43.34 24.03 -3.05
N TYR A 256 -43.22 22.99 -3.86
CA TYR A 256 -44.09 21.81 -3.80
C TYR A 256 -43.42 20.68 -3.02
N PRO A 257 -44.17 19.99 -2.13
CA PRO A 257 -43.62 18.79 -1.48
C PRO A 257 -43.43 17.66 -2.51
N SER A 258 -42.57 16.66 -2.19
CA SER A 258 -42.68 15.39 -2.92
C SER A 258 -44.03 14.72 -2.67
N LEU A 259 -44.43 13.77 -3.53
CA LEU A 259 -45.72 13.06 -3.39
C LEU A 259 -45.88 12.44 -2.01
N VAL A 260 -44.82 11.79 -1.51
CA VAL A 260 -44.79 11.18 -0.18
C VAL A 260 -44.82 12.23 0.93
N MET A 261 -44.11 13.36 0.78
CA MET A 261 -44.12 14.46 1.73
C MET A 261 -45.52 15.11 1.81
N SER A 262 -46.21 15.23 0.68
CA SER A 262 -47.58 15.75 0.66
C SER A 262 -48.50 14.98 1.59
N ALA A 263 -48.46 13.65 1.54
CA ALA A 263 -49.23 12.81 2.45
C ALA A 263 -48.69 12.85 3.89
N ALA A 264 -47.37 12.90 4.07
CA ALA A 264 -46.75 12.97 5.39
C ALA A 264 -47.13 14.25 6.16
N ILE A 265 -47.39 15.37 5.46
CA ILE A 265 -47.87 16.61 6.07
C ILE A 265 -49.14 16.33 6.88
N ASP A 266 -50.13 15.68 6.26
CA ASP A 266 -51.40 15.43 6.90
C ASP A 266 -51.34 14.28 7.91
N ILE A 267 -50.61 13.19 7.63
CA ILE A 267 -50.45 12.05 8.53
C ILE A 267 -49.75 12.47 9.84
N LEU A 268 -48.71 13.34 9.76
CA LEU A 268 -47.98 13.77 10.92
C LEU A 268 -48.48 15.10 11.51
N GLY A 269 -49.47 15.76 10.91
CA GLY A 269 -50.01 17.02 11.35
C GLY A 269 -49.02 18.20 11.18
N ILE A 270 -48.21 18.20 10.13
CA ILE A 270 -47.22 19.25 9.87
C ILE A 270 -47.91 20.53 9.42
N LYS A 271 -47.39 21.68 9.86
CA LYS A 271 -47.84 22.98 9.35
C LYS A 271 -47.46 23.14 7.87
N LYS A 272 -48.43 23.55 7.04
CA LYS A 272 -48.12 23.93 5.63
C LYS A 272 -47.37 25.27 5.57
N ASP A 273 -47.52 26.13 6.56
CA ASP A 273 -46.81 27.41 6.69
C ASP A 273 -45.81 27.37 7.86
N GLY A 274 -44.54 27.43 7.55
CA GLY A 274 -43.44 27.38 8.53
C GLY A 274 -43.22 26.01 9.20
N GLY A 275 -43.81 24.94 8.67
CA GLY A 275 -43.59 23.57 9.17
C GLY A 275 -42.36 22.87 8.61
N PHE A 276 -41.73 23.44 7.60
CA PHE A 276 -40.51 22.92 6.97
C PHE A 276 -39.35 23.84 7.27
N ASN A 277 -38.48 23.48 8.22
CA ASN A 277 -37.32 24.23 8.59
C ASN A 277 -36.06 23.54 8.04
N TYR A 278 -35.52 24.08 6.94
CA TYR A 278 -34.28 23.59 6.31
C TYR A 278 -33.06 24.21 6.97
N ASP A 279 -32.33 23.42 7.74
CA ASP A 279 -31.02 23.77 8.28
C ASP A 279 -29.92 23.10 7.44
N PHE A 280 -29.46 23.81 6.43
CA PHE A 280 -28.43 23.30 5.52
C PHE A 280 -27.05 23.26 6.15
N ASP A 281 -26.79 24.05 7.19
CA ASP A 281 -25.51 24.06 7.89
C ASP A 281 -25.34 22.76 8.70
N ASN A 282 -26.43 22.31 9.33
CA ASN A 282 -26.49 21.03 10.05
C ASN A 282 -27.01 19.87 9.19
N ARG A 283 -27.34 20.13 7.90
CA ARG A 283 -27.86 19.13 6.94
C ARG A 283 -29.10 18.40 7.45
N VAL A 284 -30.05 19.12 7.98
CA VAL A 284 -31.28 18.58 8.56
C VAL A 284 -32.49 19.38 8.08
N LEU A 285 -33.54 18.68 7.70
CA LEU A 285 -34.89 19.20 7.59
C LEU A 285 -35.67 18.84 8.85
N GLN A 286 -36.12 19.84 9.59
CA GLN A 286 -37.03 19.65 10.72
C GLN A 286 -38.48 19.83 10.28
N LEU A 287 -39.31 18.81 10.52
CA LEU A 287 -40.75 18.88 10.31
C LEU A 287 -41.43 19.25 11.61
N ILE A 288 -42.18 20.36 11.58
CA ILE A 288 -42.80 20.98 12.76
C ILE A 288 -44.32 20.87 12.65
N ASP A 289 -44.94 20.31 13.69
CA ASP A 289 -46.38 20.14 13.75
C ASP A 289 -47.12 21.43 14.15
N THR A 290 -48.46 21.35 14.17
CA THR A 290 -49.35 22.46 14.55
C THR A 290 -49.21 22.89 16.01
N THR A 291 -48.47 22.16 16.85
CA THR A 291 -48.14 22.50 18.24
C THR A 291 -46.76 23.11 18.42
N ASP A 292 -46.08 23.44 17.35
CA ASP A 292 -44.68 23.92 17.31
C ASP A 292 -43.64 22.87 17.77
N THR A 293 -43.98 21.58 17.68
CA THR A 293 -43.08 20.49 18.06
C THR A 293 -42.38 19.93 16.82
N VAL A 294 -41.06 19.71 16.90
CA VAL A 294 -40.32 18.97 15.87
C VAL A 294 -40.69 17.50 15.98
N VAL A 295 -41.39 16.99 15.00
CA VAL A 295 -41.84 15.59 14.96
C VAL A 295 -40.92 14.68 14.17
N ARG A 296 -40.13 15.24 13.22
CA ARG A 296 -39.14 14.53 12.44
C ARG A 296 -37.90 15.40 12.19
N GLU A 297 -36.77 14.78 12.26
CA GLU A 297 -35.49 15.35 11.81
C GLU A 297 -34.92 14.50 10.69
N ILE A 298 -35.07 14.96 9.45
CA ILE A 298 -34.71 14.23 8.26
C ILE A 298 -33.32 14.70 7.81
N PRO A 299 -32.28 13.85 7.77
CA PRO A 299 -30.98 14.19 7.20
C PRO A 299 -31.12 14.49 5.70
N ILE A 300 -30.56 15.62 5.27
CA ILE A 300 -30.62 16.09 3.89
C ILE A 300 -29.21 16.40 3.35
N ASP A 301 -29.08 16.39 2.04
CA ASP A 301 -27.89 16.85 1.34
C ASP A 301 -27.94 18.37 1.08
N GLU A 302 -26.96 18.87 0.34
CA GLU A 302 -26.82 20.29 -0.02
C GLU A 302 -27.98 20.83 -0.88
N ALA A 303 -28.76 19.95 -1.50
CA ALA A 303 -29.93 20.25 -2.31
C ALA A 303 -31.26 19.89 -1.62
N GLY A 304 -31.28 19.65 -0.31
CA GLY A 304 -32.48 19.32 0.43
C GLY A 304 -33.06 17.91 0.12
N ARG A 305 -32.27 17.00 -0.45
CA ARG A 305 -32.68 15.64 -0.75
C ARG A 305 -32.32 14.71 0.40
N MET A 306 -33.19 13.77 0.74
CA MET A 306 -32.91 12.72 1.72
C MET A 306 -32.39 11.44 1.03
N TYR A 307 -31.52 10.70 1.69
CA TYR A 307 -31.12 9.37 1.22
C TYR A 307 -32.25 8.37 1.44
N VAL A 308 -32.56 7.62 0.38
CA VAL A 308 -33.58 6.57 0.45
C VAL A 308 -33.07 5.38 1.27
N ASN A 309 -33.78 5.04 2.32
CA ASN A 309 -33.52 3.84 3.10
C ASN A 309 -34.23 2.66 2.40
N TYR A 310 -33.51 1.99 1.49
CA TYR A 310 -34.05 0.80 0.82
C TYR A 310 -34.13 -0.37 1.80
N TYR A 311 -35.34 -0.86 2.08
CA TYR A 311 -35.54 -1.96 3.01
C TYR A 311 -35.20 -3.33 2.42
N GLY A 312 -35.16 -3.48 1.12
CA GLY A 312 -34.75 -4.71 0.43
C GLY A 312 -34.81 -4.61 -1.09
N PRO A 313 -34.66 -5.74 -1.81
CA PRO A 313 -34.80 -5.79 -3.25
C PRO A 313 -36.26 -5.52 -3.70
N PHE A 314 -36.48 -5.46 -5.01
CA PHE A 314 -37.81 -5.30 -5.61
C PHE A 314 -38.84 -6.33 -5.03
N GLN A 315 -40.04 -5.90 -4.75
CA GLN A 315 -41.12 -6.64 -4.09
C GLN A 315 -40.85 -6.95 -2.60
N THR A 316 -40.14 -6.08 -1.91
CA THR A 316 -40.00 -6.16 -0.44
C THR A 316 -41.30 -5.76 0.25
N PHE A 317 -42.00 -4.75 -0.27
CA PHE A 317 -43.32 -4.36 0.23
C PHE A 317 -44.41 -5.29 -0.29
N TYR A 318 -45.60 -5.24 0.35
CA TYR A 318 -46.76 -6.00 -0.13
C TYR A 318 -47.29 -5.42 -1.41
N TYR A 319 -47.31 -6.21 -2.48
CA TYR A 319 -47.91 -5.90 -3.77
C TYR A 319 -49.26 -6.58 -3.86
N LEU A 320 -50.32 -5.77 -3.93
CA LEU A 320 -51.72 -6.24 -4.10
C LEU A 320 -52.13 -5.98 -5.55
N PRO A 321 -52.50 -7.00 -6.34
CA PRO A 321 -53.06 -6.79 -7.65
C PRO A 321 -54.21 -5.80 -7.65
N TYR A 322 -54.18 -4.80 -8.54
CA TYR A 322 -55.14 -3.72 -8.63
C TYR A 322 -56.57 -4.26 -8.69
N MET A 323 -56.80 -5.32 -9.48
CA MET A 323 -58.08 -5.96 -9.63
C MET A 323 -58.66 -6.56 -8.33
N TYR A 324 -57.82 -7.01 -7.39
CA TYR A 324 -58.29 -7.58 -6.12
C TYR A 324 -58.88 -6.53 -5.18
N CYS A 325 -58.53 -5.25 -5.39
CA CYS A 325 -59.07 -4.18 -4.57
C CYS A 325 -60.59 -3.91 -4.79
N PHE A 326 -61.16 -4.48 -5.83
CA PHE A 326 -62.59 -4.38 -6.10
C PHE A 326 -63.41 -5.51 -5.42
N ASP A 327 -62.76 -6.53 -4.89
CA ASP A 327 -63.40 -7.66 -4.28
C ASP A 327 -63.33 -7.58 -2.73
N PRO A 328 -64.42 -7.21 -2.05
CA PRO A 328 -64.44 -7.13 -0.57
C PRO A 328 -64.28 -8.49 0.14
N GLU A 329 -64.48 -9.62 -0.55
CA GLU A 329 -64.21 -10.93 0.01
C GLU A 329 -62.70 -11.23 0.03
N MET A 330 -61.95 -10.71 -0.95
CA MET A 330 -60.50 -10.81 -1.03
C MET A 330 -59.82 -9.81 -0.09
N LEU A 331 -60.24 -8.54 -0.14
CA LEU A 331 -59.68 -7.43 0.65
C LEU A 331 -60.79 -6.68 1.39
N PRO A 332 -61.13 -7.10 2.60
CA PRO A 332 -62.18 -6.45 3.38
C PRO A 332 -61.77 -5.00 3.75
N PRO A 333 -62.73 -4.07 3.88
CA PRO A 333 -62.43 -2.67 4.19
C PRO A 333 -61.50 -2.46 5.38
N GLU A 334 -61.60 -3.29 6.42
CA GLU A 334 -60.81 -3.22 7.63
C GLU A 334 -59.30 -3.42 7.36
N TYR A 335 -58.92 -4.06 6.25
CA TYR A 335 -57.55 -4.23 5.84
C TYR A 335 -56.81 -2.89 5.65
N TRP A 336 -57.51 -1.87 5.17
CA TRP A 336 -56.96 -0.57 4.85
C TRP A 336 -56.79 0.36 6.06
N ASN A 337 -57.37 0.01 7.20
CA ASN A 337 -57.40 0.89 8.37
C ASN A 337 -55.97 1.29 8.83
N GLY A 338 -55.71 2.59 8.79
CA GLY A 338 -54.42 3.17 9.19
C GLY A 338 -53.26 2.97 8.21
N LYS A 339 -53.45 2.21 7.12
CA LYS A 339 -52.40 1.96 6.12
C LYS A 339 -52.22 3.14 5.16
N VAL A 340 -51.03 3.24 4.58
CA VAL A 340 -50.79 4.09 3.43
C VAL A 340 -50.72 3.20 2.18
N ALA A 341 -51.63 3.47 1.25
CA ALA A 341 -51.68 2.75 -0.03
C ALA A 341 -51.05 3.60 -1.15
N LEU A 342 -50.21 2.99 -1.95
CA LEU A 342 -49.60 3.60 -3.13
C LEU A 342 -50.07 2.86 -4.39
N VAL A 343 -50.64 3.58 -5.34
CA VAL A 343 -51.07 3.01 -6.62
C VAL A 343 -50.00 3.28 -7.67
N GLY A 344 -49.49 2.22 -8.28
CA GLY A 344 -48.47 2.32 -9.35
C GLY A 344 -48.40 1.05 -10.17
N ALA A 345 -47.53 1.00 -11.16
CA ALA A 345 -47.39 -0.14 -12.05
C ALA A 345 -46.06 -0.85 -11.88
N SER A 346 -46.10 -2.19 -11.77
CA SER A 346 -44.91 -3.02 -11.90
C SER A 346 -44.77 -3.70 -13.29
N LEU A 347 -45.74 -3.43 -14.17
CA LEU A 347 -45.84 -4.07 -15.49
C LEU A 347 -44.76 -3.57 -16.43
N PRO A 348 -43.95 -4.43 -17.13
CA PRO A 348 -43.06 -4.01 -18.18
C PRO A 348 -43.81 -3.25 -19.28
N GLY A 349 -43.34 -2.01 -19.59
CA GLY A 349 -43.98 -1.12 -20.55
C GLY A 349 -44.89 -0.02 -19.99
N LEU A 350 -45.40 -0.20 -18.76
CA LEU A 350 -46.01 0.86 -17.95
C LEU A 350 -45.06 1.31 -16.82
N MET A 351 -44.09 0.47 -16.52
CA MET A 351 -43.19 0.58 -15.39
C MET A 351 -42.21 1.71 -15.60
N ASP A 352 -42.14 2.61 -14.67
CA ASP A 352 -41.05 3.55 -14.48
C ASP A 352 -39.87 2.79 -13.85
N LEU A 353 -39.10 2.13 -14.72
CA LEU A 353 -37.92 1.34 -14.31
C LEU A 353 -36.79 2.26 -13.87
N ARG A 354 -36.37 2.10 -12.66
CA ARG A 354 -35.29 2.91 -12.06
C ARG A 354 -34.13 2.04 -11.64
N ASN A 355 -32.93 2.58 -11.80
CA ASN A 355 -31.72 1.95 -11.28
C ASN A 355 -31.48 2.43 -9.85
N THR A 356 -31.35 1.48 -8.92
CA THR A 356 -31.20 1.75 -7.48
C THR A 356 -29.97 1.06 -6.91
N PRO A 357 -29.48 1.46 -5.72
CA PRO A 357 -28.36 0.80 -5.03
C PRO A 357 -28.55 -0.70 -4.81
N VAL A 358 -29.79 -1.15 -4.68
CA VAL A 358 -30.12 -2.55 -4.35
C VAL A 358 -30.32 -3.41 -5.58
N GLN A 359 -30.85 -2.83 -6.66
CA GLN A 359 -31.19 -3.55 -7.89
C GLN A 359 -31.24 -2.61 -9.09
N GLU A 360 -30.82 -3.09 -10.28
CA GLU A 360 -30.80 -2.32 -11.54
C GLU A 360 -32.20 -2.05 -12.10
N THR A 361 -33.17 -2.90 -11.75
CA THR A 361 -34.54 -2.79 -12.23
C THR A 361 -35.48 -2.73 -11.03
N PHE A 362 -35.96 -1.54 -10.69
CA PHE A 362 -36.78 -1.26 -9.50
C PHE A 362 -37.97 -0.40 -9.88
N ALA A 363 -39.15 -0.70 -9.34
CA ALA A 363 -40.36 0.07 -9.63
C ALA A 363 -40.32 1.44 -8.93
N GLY A 364 -40.67 2.52 -9.63
CA GLY A 364 -40.72 3.88 -9.06
C GLY A 364 -41.63 3.97 -7.85
N VAL A 365 -42.82 3.34 -7.90
CA VAL A 365 -43.77 3.30 -6.79
C VAL A 365 -43.21 2.69 -5.51
N GLU A 366 -42.28 1.70 -5.62
CA GLU A 366 -41.65 1.11 -4.43
C GLU A 366 -40.54 2.01 -3.85
N ILE A 367 -39.94 2.93 -4.64
CA ILE A 367 -39.09 3.98 -4.09
C ILE A 367 -39.92 4.90 -3.18
N HIS A 368 -41.10 5.30 -3.63
CA HIS A 368 -42.06 6.06 -2.80
C HIS A 368 -42.43 5.31 -1.53
N ALA A 369 -42.67 3.99 -1.59
CA ALA A 369 -42.96 3.15 -0.42
C ALA A 369 -41.79 3.13 0.57
N ASN A 370 -40.54 3.00 0.11
CA ASN A 370 -39.33 3.08 0.95
C ASN A 370 -39.22 4.44 1.66
N VAL A 371 -39.45 5.54 0.94
CA VAL A 371 -39.43 6.90 1.52
C VAL A 371 -40.53 7.08 2.54
N MET A 372 -41.75 6.67 2.23
CA MET A 372 -42.91 6.77 3.15
C MET A 372 -42.64 5.98 4.43
N ASN A 373 -42.21 4.73 4.31
CA ASN A 373 -41.93 3.89 5.47
C ASN A 373 -40.83 4.50 6.35
N SER A 374 -39.76 5.07 5.72
CA SER A 374 -38.68 5.77 6.45
C SER A 374 -39.24 6.95 7.28
N ILE A 375 -40.17 7.73 6.73
CA ILE A 375 -40.78 8.87 7.40
C ILE A 375 -41.65 8.40 8.55
N LEU A 376 -42.51 7.37 8.33
CA LEU A 376 -43.37 6.81 9.34
C LEU A 376 -42.62 6.22 10.52
N LYS A 377 -41.54 5.46 10.24
CA LYS A 377 -40.71 4.80 11.26
C LYS A 377 -39.60 5.69 11.84
N ASN A 378 -39.40 6.89 11.30
CA ASN A 378 -38.28 7.79 11.68
C ASN A 378 -36.88 7.13 11.49
N GLU A 379 -36.72 6.39 10.40
CA GLU A 379 -35.52 5.64 10.07
C GLU A 379 -34.82 6.23 8.84
N PHE A 380 -33.81 7.05 9.07
CA PHE A 380 -33.14 7.78 8.01
C PHE A 380 -31.66 7.42 7.89
N VAL A 381 -31.18 7.29 6.68
CA VAL A 381 -29.73 7.19 6.40
C VAL A 381 -29.08 8.55 6.67
N ARG A 382 -28.09 8.56 7.58
CA ARG A 382 -27.33 9.76 7.96
C ARG A 382 -25.93 9.67 7.43
N ILE A 383 -25.51 10.59 6.60
CA ILE A 383 -24.12 10.70 6.14
C ILE A 383 -23.37 11.64 7.07
N LYS A 384 -22.19 11.20 7.49
CA LYS A 384 -21.31 12.02 8.32
C LYS A 384 -20.65 13.12 7.51
N ASP A 385 -20.54 14.30 8.12
CA ASP A 385 -19.95 15.46 7.49
C ASP A 385 -18.45 15.28 7.17
N GLN A 386 -18.00 16.00 6.16
CA GLN A 386 -16.61 16.06 5.77
C GLN A 386 -15.69 16.44 6.93
N SER A 387 -16.11 17.41 7.77
CA SER A 387 -15.33 17.87 8.91
C SER A 387 -15.17 16.79 9.99
N GLU A 388 -16.24 16.06 10.31
CA GLU A 388 -16.20 14.96 11.27
C GLU A 388 -15.33 13.82 10.75
N THR A 389 -15.50 13.46 9.48
CA THR A 389 -14.68 12.44 8.80
C THR A 389 -13.21 12.83 8.79
N PHE A 390 -12.90 14.09 8.48
CA PHE A 390 -11.52 14.59 8.49
C PHE A 390 -10.86 14.51 9.88
N ILE A 391 -11.57 14.88 10.94
CA ILE A 391 -11.03 14.79 12.31
C ILE A 391 -10.66 13.35 12.64
N ILE A 392 -11.51 12.38 12.27
CA ILE A 392 -11.23 10.97 12.51
C ILE A 392 -10.05 10.49 11.67
N ILE A 393 -9.98 10.85 10.38
CA ILE A 393 -8.83 10.55 9.51
C ILE A 393 -7.55 11.07 10.13
N LEU A 394 -7.55 12.32 10.62
CA LEU A 394 -6.39 12.92 11.26
C LEU A 394 -5.92 12.12 12.47
N VAL A 395 -6.84 11.77 13.37
CA VAL A 395 -6.53 10.98 14.57
C VAL A 395 -5.97 9.59 14.18
N ILE A 396 -6.64 8.90 13.26
CA ILE A 396 -6.21 7.57 12.82
C ILE A 396 -4.83 7.63 12.17
N CYS A 397 -4.58 8.60 11.27
CA CYS A 397 -3.29 8.73 10.57
C CYS A 397 -2.15 9.10 11.53
N VAL A 398 -2.40 9.93 12.55
CA VAL A 398 -1.39 10.24 13.58
C VAL A 398 -1.07 9.00 14.41
N ILE A 399 -2.08 8.27 14.89
CA ILE A 399 -1.88 7.02 15.65
C ILE A 399 -1.14 6.00 14.79
N LEU A 400 -1.57 5.79 13.56
CA LEU A 400 -0.93 4.86 12.63
C LEU A 400 0.52 5.27 12.33
N GLY A 401 0.76 6.57 12.12
CA GLY A 401 2.10 7.11 11.90
C GLY A 401 3.05 6.84 13.07
N VAL A 402 2.56 7.00 14.30
CA VAL A 402 3.30 6.65 15.53
C VAL A 402 3.55 5.13 15.60
N LEU A 403 2.52 4.31 15.41
CA LEU A 403 2.63 2.85 15.51
C LEU A 403 3.59 2.25 14.46
N VAL A 404 3.52 2.74 13.22
CA VAL A 404 4.40 2.31 12.12
C VAL A 404 5.85 2.71 12.38
N SER A 405 6.09 3.79 13.12
CA SER A 405 7.44 4.28 13.43
C SER A 405 8.08 3.62 14.67
N LEU A 406 7.35 2.81 15.44
CA LEU A 406 7.87 2.10 16.61
C LEU A 406 8.92 1.04 16.26
N PRO A 407 8.70 0.10 15.33
CA PRO A 407 9.70 -0.90 14.95
C PRO A 407 10.84 -0.29 14.12
N GLU A 408 12.04 -0.85 14.26
CA GLU A 408 13.21 -0.40 13.51
C GLU A 408 13.21 -0.85 12.05
N LYS A 409 12.58 -1.97 11.76
CA LYS A 409 12.52 -2.54 10.40
C LYS A 409 11.15 -2.30 9.77
N PRO A 410 11.05 -1.50 8.70
CA PRO A 410 9.77 -1.13 8.08
C PRO A 410 8.93 -2.33 7.60
N LEU A 411 9.57 -3.44 7.24
CA LEU A 411 8.86 -4.62 6.73
C LEU A 411 7.92 -5.26 7.79
N TYR A 412 8.28 -5.18 9.06
CA TYR A 412 7.43 -5.72 10.15
C TYR A 412 6.20 -4.87 10.46
N THR A 413 6.13 -3.67 9.89
CA THR A 413 5.01 -2.74 10.12
C THR A 413 3.88 -2.86 9.10
N LEU A 414 4.05 -3.65 8.04
CA LEU A 414 3.04 -3.87 7.00
C LEU A 414 1.66 -4.34 7.53
N PRO A 415 1.57 -5.21 8.54
CA PRO A 415 0.27 -5.60 9.09
C PRO A 415 -0.51 -4.44 9.75
N ILE A 416 0.16 -3.39 10.22
CA ILE A 416 -0.48 -2.28 10.96
C ILE A 416 -1.51 -1.52 10.10
N PRO A 417 -1.15 -0.98 8.91
CA PRO A 417 -2.13 -0.31 8.05
C PRO A 417 -3.21 -1.27 7.55
N LEU A 418 -2.87 -2.54 7.29
CA LEU A 418 -3.85 -3.54 6.87
C LEU A 418 -4.92 -3.76 7.93
N VAL A 419 -4.51 -3.96 9.19
CA VAL A 419 -5.44 -4.09 10.33
C VAL A 419 -6.24 -2.80 10.53
N GLY A 420 -5.61 -1.63 10.35
CA GLY A 420 -6.29 -0.34 10.41
C GLY A 420 -7.40 -0.20 9.37
N VAL A 421 -7.10 -0.50 8.10
CA VAL A 421 -8.06 -0.42 6.99
C VAL A 421 -9.20 -1.43 7.18
N VAL A 422 -8.89 -2.69 7.49
CA VAL A 422 -9.91 -3.73 7.74
C VAL A 422 -10.77 -3.35 8.95
N GLY A 423 -10.16 -2.88 10.03
CA GLY A 423 -10.87 -2.43 11.23
C GLY A 423 -11.81 -1.25 10.92
N TRP A 424 -11.38 -0.31 10.08
CA TRP A 424 -12.22 0.80 9.63
C TRP A 424 -13.41 0.34 8.78
N ILE A 425 -13.18 -0.57 7.82
CA ILE A 425 -14.27 -1.15 7.01
C ILE A 425 -15.28 -1.88 7.90
N VAL A 426 -14.82 -2.68 8.85
CA VAL A 426 -15.71 -3.39 9.80
C VAL A 426 -16.51 -2.39 10.65
N PHE A 427 -15.83 -1.36 11.19
CA PHE A 427 -16.48 -0.33 11.98
C PHE A 427 -17.57 0.40 11.19
N THR A 428 -17.28 0.85 9.97
CA THR A 428 -18.23 1.59 9.14
C THR A 428 -19.44 0.73 8.72
N ASN A 429 -19.21 -0.56 8.44
CA ASN A 429 -20.30 -1.51 8.18
C ASN A 429 -21.17 -1.72 9.43
N MET A 430 -20.56 -1.92 10.60
CA MET A 430 -21.34 -2.06 11.86
C MET A 430 -22.18 -0.81 12.17
N GLN A 431 -21.62 0.39 11.96
CA GLN A 431 -22.35 1.63 12.14
C GLN A 431 -23.53 1.73 11.19
N PHE A 432 -23.31 1.42 9.90
CA PHE A 432 -24.37 1.46 8.90
C PHE A 432 -25.49 0.45 9.20
N PHE A 433 -25.15 -0.79 9.50
CA PHE A 433 -26.16 -1.83 9.74
C PHE A 433 -26.97 -1.63 11.03
N ASN A 434 -26.34 -1.07 12.07
CA ASN A 434 -27.00 -0.90 13.37
C ASN A 434 -27.71 0.45 13.53
N THR A 435 -27.21 1.52 12.88
CA THR A 435 -27.68 2.88 13.16
C THR A 435 -27.98 3.71 11.91
N LEU A 436 -27.86 3.13 10.71
CA LEU A 436 -27.98 3.81 9.42
C LEU A 436 -27.02 5.00 9.24
N VAL A 437 -25.96 5.06 10.05
CA VAL A 437 -24.94 6.09 9.95
C VAL A 437 -23.87 5.67 8.95
N MET A 438 -23.70 6.45 7.92
CA MET A 438 -22.72 6.23 6.88
C MET A 438 -21.47 7.07 7.09
N TRP A 439 -20.34 6.39 7.26
CA TRP A 439 -19.01 6.95 7.23
C TRP A 439 -18.35 6.67 5.88
N GLU A 440 -17.56 7.59 5.41
CA GLU A 440 -16.72 7.34 4.24
C GLU A 440 -15.70 6.22 4.51
N VAL A 441 -15.40 5.43 3.48
CA VAL A 441 -14.47 4.31 3.56
C VAL A 441 -13.20 4.59 2.79
N VAL A 442 -13.33 5.18 1.60
CA VAL A 442 -12.23 5.28 0.63
C VAL A 442 -11.17 6.27 1.08
N ARG A 443 -11.57 7.50 1.45
CA ARG A 443 -10.61 8.53 1.89
C ARG A 443 -9.85 8.14 3.15
N PRO A 444 -10.48 7.62 4.22
CA PRO A 444 -9.75 7.11 5.38
C PRO A 444 -8.78 5.97 5.04
N ALA A 445 -9.21 5.01 4.23
CA ALA A 445 -8.36 3.89 3.80
C ALA A 445 -7.14 4.36 3.01
N LEU A 446 -7.34 5.25 2.02
CA LEU A 446 -6.24 5.84 1.25
C LEU A 446 -5.30 6.66 2.10
N SER A 447 -5.81 7.41 3.09
CA SER A 447 -4.99 8.20 4.01
C SER A 447 -4.10 7.31 4.88
N MET A 448 -4.61 6.17 5.36
CA MET A 448 -3.83 5.17 6.09
C MET A 448 -2.74 4.54 5.23
N VAL A 449 -3.08 4.13 4.00
CA VAL A 449 -2.11 3.55 3.06
C VAL A 449 -1.05 4.59 2.67
N GLY A 450 -1.47 5.83 2.38
CA GLY A 450 -0.57 6.94 2.07
C GLY A 450 0.39 7.25 3.22
N THR A 451 -0.10 7.27 4.47
CA THR A 451 0.74 7.46 5.67
C THR A 451 1.82 6.39 5.76
N TYR A 452 1.45 5.12 5.57
CA TYR A 452 2.40 4.02 5.56
C TYR A 452 3.43 4.16 4.44
N ALA A 453 2.97 4.42 3.21
CA ALA A 453 3.84 4.58 2.05
C ALA A 453 4.82 5.76 2.23
N GLY A 454 4.36 6.88 2.80
CA GLY A 454 5.19 8.03 3.10
C GLY A 454 6.29 7.71 4.12
N ILE A 455 5.98 6.99 5.21
CA ILE A 455 6.96 6.56 6.20
C ILE A 455 7.95 5.56 5.59
N PHE A 456 7.46 4.61 4.81
CA PHE A 456 8.31 3.65 4.10
C PHE A 456 9.29 4.36 3.16
N LEU A 457 8.80 5.30 2.37
CA LEU A 457 9.61 6.09 1.44
C LEU A 457 10.63 6.96 2.18
N TYR A 458 10.24 7.59 3.28
CA TYR A 458 11.15 8.36 4.13
C TYR A 458 12.28 7.48 4.67
N ASN A 459 11.96 6.31 5.22
CA ASN A 459 12.97 5.38 5.72
C ASN A 459 13.90 4.90 4.61
N PHE A 460 13.36 4.59 3.44
CA PHE A 460 14.15 4.14 2.29
C PHE A 460 15.09 5.23 1.75
N LEU A 461 14.58 6.46 1.58
CA LEU A 461 15.36 7.55 0.94
C LEU A 461 16.33 8.24 1.90
N VAL A 462 15.98 8.37 3.17
CA VAL A 462 16.77 9.14 4.14
C VAL A 462 17.61 8.24 5.02
N VAL A 463 16.98 7.30 5.72
CA VAL A 463 17.68 6.48 6.73
C VAL A 463 18.64 5.47 6.10
N GLU A 464 18.22 4.74 5.08
CA GLU A 464 19.08 3.74 4.42
C GLU A 464 20.17 4.39 3.58
N LYS A 465 19.92 5.55 2.98
CA LYS A 465 20.94 6.28 2.22
C LYS A 465 22.06 6.81 3.11
N ASP A 466 21.72 7.37 4.27
CA ASP A 466 22.70 7.87 5.22
C ASP A 466 23.55 6.72 5.80
N LYS A 467 22.93 5.59 6.12
CA LYS A 467 23.63 4.38 6.58
C LYS A 467 24.60 3.86 5.51
N ARG A 468 24.17 3.79 4.25
CA ARG A 468 25.00 3.33 3.13
C ARG A 468 26.15 4.30 2.86
N PHE A 469 25.87 5.59 2.84
CA PHE A 469 26.91 6.61 2.66
C PHE A 469 27.99 6.55 3.75
N LEU A 470 27.61 6.39 5.02
CA LEU A 470 28.56 6.21 6.12
C LEU A 470 29.36 4.91 5.94
N LYS A 471 28.71 3.79 5.63
CA LYS A 471 29.39 2.51 5.39
C LYS A 471 30.40 2.63 4.25
N ASP A 472 30.00 3.19 3.11
CA ASP A 472 30.88 3.34 1.93
C ASP A 472 32.07 4.28 2.22
N THR A 473 31.85 5.34 2.99
CA THR A 473 32.92 6.29 3.36
C THR A 473 33.93 5.65 4.31
N PHE A 474 33.44 4.94 5.34
CA PHE A 474 34.32 4.31 6.33
C PHE A 474 34.98 3.01 5.83
N SER A 475 34.38 2.31 4.85
CA SER A 475 34.98 1.11 4.28
C SER A 475 36.35 1.35 3.58
N THR A 476 36.65 2.61 3.28
CA THR A 476 37.96 3.02 2.77
C THR A 476 39.06 3.04 3.86
N TYR A 477 38.66 3.11 5.14
CA TYR A 477 39.55 3.24 6.28
C TYR A 477 39.53 2.04 7.24
N ILE A 478 38.44 1.30 7.23
CA ILE A 478 38.14 0.19 8.16
C ILE A 478 37.51 -0.95 7.34
N SER A 479 37.87 -2.19 7.67
CA SER A 479 37.27 -3.34 6.94
C SER A 479 35.76 -3.35 7.01
N PRO A 480 35.06 -3.73 5.93
CA PRO A 480 33.58 -3.80 5.90
C PRO A 480 33.00 -4.68 7.01
N GLU A 481 33.67 -5.78 7.35
CA GLU A 481 33.25 -6.73 8.39
C GLU A 481 33.28 -6.08 9.79
N LEU A 482 34.28 -5.26 10.05
CA LEU A 482 34.41 -4.53 11.33
C LEU A 482 33.31 -3.45 11.42
N ILE A 483 33.00 -2.79 10.31
CA ILE A 483 31.89 -1.82 10.24
C ILE A 483 30.57 -2.52 10.53
N ASP A 484 30.32 -3.69 9.95
CA ASP A 484 29.08 -4.45 10.18
C ASP A 484 28.96 -4.89 11.65
N GLN A 485 30.06 -5.36 12.27
CA GLN A 485 30.08 -5.67 13.71
C GLN A 485 29.76 -4.45 14.59
N MET A 486 30.31 -3.27 14.26
CA MET A 486 30.01 -2.03 14.99
C MET A 486 28.53 -1.61 14.86
N PHE A 487 27.93 -1.77 13.68
CA PHE A 487 26.52 -1.47 13.47
C PHE A 487 25.59 -2.46 14.19
N ASP A 488 25.95 -3.74 14.22
CA ASP A 488 25.13 -4.78 14.86
C ASP A 488 25.22 -4.73 16.40
N ALA A 489 26.41 -4.44 16.94
CA ALA A 489 26.61 -4.36 18.39
C ALA A 489 25.98 -3.10 19.01
N LYS A 490 25.76 -2.03 18.25
CA LYS A 490 25.27 -0.72 18.75
C LYS A 490 26.09 -0.14 19.92
N GLU A 491 27.33 -0.56 20.04
CA GLU A 491 28.24 -0.11 21.08
C GLU A 491 29.42 0.66 20.44
N GLU A 492 29.93 1.66 21.18
CA GLU A 492 31.12 2.36 20.76
C GLU A 492 32.32 1.42 20.84
N PRO A 493 33.27 1.49 19.87
CA PRO A 493 34.50 0.69 19.91
C PRO A 493 35.25 0.90 21.24
N GLN A 494 35.54 -0.17 21.94
CA GLN A 494 36.30 -0.14 23.18
C GLN A 494 37.70 -0.68 22.98
N LEU A 495 38.66 -0.17 23.80
CA LEU A 495 40.04 -0.73 23.84
C LEU A 495 39.97 -2.15 24.37
N GLY A 496 40.69 -3.06 23.70
CA GLY A 496 40.79 -4.45 24.09
C GLY A 496 41.08 -5.36 22.91
N GLY A 497 41.45 -6.58 23.18
CA GLY A 497 41.69 -7.58 22.16
C GLY A 497 41.34 -8.99 22.67
N THR A 498 41.14 -9.88 21.71
CA THR A 498 40.81 -11.29 21.94
C THR A 498 41.97 -12.14 21.47
N GLU A 499 42.41 -13.09 22.28
CA GLU A 499 43.39 -14.09 21.90
C GLU A 499 42.74 -15.12 20.95
N GLY A 500 43.40 -15.37 19.82
CA GLY A 500 42.93 -16.31 18.83
C GLY A 500 44.04 -16.92 18.01
N TYR A 501 43.72 -17.99 17.28
CA TYR A 501 44.64 -18.66 16.36
C TYR A 501 44.45 -18.08 14.98
N HIS A 502 45.43 -17.30 14.48
CA HIS A 502 45.33 -16.50 13.27
C HIS A 502 46.63 -16.56 12.45
N THR A 503 46.59 -16.06 11.22
CA THR A 503 47.78 -15.97 10.37
C THR A 503 48.18 -14.52 10.19
N ALA A 504 49.41 -14.17 10.58
CA ALA A 504 50.01 -12.88 10.33
C ALA A 504 50.72 -12.86 8.96
N PHE A 505 50.63 -11.71 8.27
CA PHE A 505 51.10 -11.53 6.90
C PHE A 505 51.80 -10.19 6.78
N PHE A 506 53.05 -10.21 6.34
CA PHE A 506 53.88 -9.02 6.14
C PHE A 506 54.46 -9.00 4.75
N THR A 507 54.44 -7.83 4.10
CA THR A 507 55.17 -7.64 2.84
C THR A 507 56.04 -6.39 2.91
N ASP A 508 57.11 -6.35 2.11
CA ASP A 508 57.99 -5.20 1.98
C ASP A 508 58.64 -5.16 0.58
N ILE A 509 58.79 -3.96 0.01
CA ILE A 509 59.45 -3.81 -1.30
C ILE A 509 60.96 -3.90 -1.10
N GLN A 510 61.62 -4.76 -1.85
CA GLN A 510 63.04 -4.93 -1.77
C GLN A 510 63.77 -3.66 -2.15
N SER A 511 64.65 -3.14 -1.27
CA SER A 511 65.46 -1.97 -1.50
C SER A 511 64.69 -0.67 -1.74
N PHE A 512 63.57 -0.48 -1.03
CA PHE A 512 62.72 0.71 -1.17
C PHE A 512 63.47 2.04 -0.98
N SER A 513 64.44 2.11 -0.07
CA SER A 513 65.27 3.31 0.11
C SER A 513 65.93 3.72 -1.19
N ALA A 514 66.46 2.77 -2.01
CA ALA A 514 67.04 3.06 -3.32
C ALA A 514 65.98 3.48 -4.35
N PHE A 515 64.74 3.06 -4.18
CA PHE A 515 63.58 3.51 -4.96
C PHE A 515 63.32 4.99 -4.74
N SER A 516 63.24 5.40 -3.47
CA SER A 516 62.90 6.77 -3.07
C SER A 516 63.95 7.79 -3.48
N GLU A 517 65.22 7.35 -3.66
CA GLU A 517 66.30 8.23 -4.12
C GLU A 517 66.31 8.44 -5.64
N LYS A 518 65.73 7.52 -6.43
CA LYS A 518 65.83 7.55 -7.91
C LYS A 518 64.53 8.10 -8.56
N LEU A 519 63.42 8.23 -7.83
CA LEU A 519 62.15 8.72 -8.33
C LEU A 519 61.88 10.14 -7.80
N SER A 520 61.15 10.95 -8.56
CA SER A 520 60.58 12.15 -8.02
C SER A 520 59.51 11.78 -6.96
N ALA A 521 59.22 12.70 -6.03
CA ALA A 521 58.20 12.45 -5.01
C ALA A 521 56.82 12.12 -5.63
N SER A 522 56.50 12.73 -6.75
CA SER A 522 55.21 12.46 -7.46
C SER A 522 55.19 11.06 -8.08
N ASP A 523 56.28 10.67 -8.78
CA ASP A 523 56.40 9.37 -9.43
C ASP A 523 56.47 8.24 -8.39
N LEU A 524 57.15 8.48 -7.26
CA LEU A 524 57.18 7.53 -6.15
C LEU A 524 55.80 7.26 -5.59
N VAL A 525 55.00 8.33 -5.36
CA VAL A 525 53.61 8.20 -4.87
C VAL A 525 52.75 7.50 -5.90
N GLU A 526 52.90 7.81 -7.20
CA GLU A 526 52.12 7.18 -8.26
C GLU A 526 52.36 5.66 -8.32
N VAL A 527 53.62 5.24 -8.41
CA VAL A 527 53.98 3.81 -8.51
C VAL A 527 53.64 3.05 -7.23
N LEU A 528 53.86 3.71 -6.08
CA LEU A 528 53.55 3.10 -4.79
C LEU A 528 52.01 2.91 -4.61
N ASN A 529 51.22 3.91 -4.97
CA ASN A 529 49.78 3.81 -4.91
C ASN A 529 49.24 2.72 -5.84
N GLU A 530 49.75 2.62 -7.06
CA GLU A 530 49.38 1.54 -7.97
C GLU A 530 49.74 0.17 -7.38
N TYR A 531 50.99 0.00 -6.86
CA TYR A 531 51.40 -1.24 -6.21
C TYR A 531 50.54 -1.58 -5.01
N LEU A 532 50.35 -0.64 -4.07
CA LEU A 532 49.57 -0.89 -2.85
C LEU A 532 48.09 -1.20 -3.15
N THR A 533 47.50 -0.51 -4.13
CA THR A 533 46.14 -0.80 -4.55
C THR A 533 46.00 -2.23 -5.05
N GLU A 534 46.82 -2.62 -6.01
CA GLU A 534 46.75 -3.95 -6.62
C GLU A 534 47.03 -5.08 -5.61
N MET A 535 47.99 -4.85 -4.69
CA MET A 535 48.30 -5.85 -3.63
C MET A 535 47.20 -5.93 -2.58
N THR A 536 46.60 -4.79 -2.21
CA THR A 536 45.53 -4.74 -1.23
C THR A 536 44.23 -5.36 -1.77
N ASP A 537 43.91 -5.12 -3.05
CA ASP A 537 42.75 -5.75 -3.69
C ASP A 537 42.90 -7.29 -3.65
N ILE A 538 44.08 -7.83 -3.96
CA ILE A 538 44.34 -9.26 -3.85
C ILE A 538 44.21 -9.76 -2.42
N LEU A 539 44.68 -9.01 -1.42
CA LEU A 539 44.56 -9.34 -0.01
C LEU A 539 43.08 -9.47 0.41
N LEU A 540 42.29 -8.44 0.09
CA LEU A 540 40.89 -8.38 0.46
C LEU A 540 40.05 -9.43 -0.28
N ASP A 541 40.29 -9.63 -1.57
CA ASP A 541 39.59 -10.66 -2.37
C ASP A 541 39.87 -12.07 -1.85
N ASN A 542 40.99 -12.29 -1.18
CA ASN A 542 41.34 -13.56 -0.55
C ASN A 542 41.13 -13.56 0.99
N LYS A 543 40.17 -12.78 1.47
CA LYS A 543 39.72 -12.76 2.88
C LYS A 543 40.76 -12.27 3.89
N GLY A 544 41.73 -11.52 3.47
CA GLY A 544 42.70 -10.89 4.35
C GLY A 544 42.14 -9.61 4.96
N THR A 545 42.52 -9.32 6.20
CA THR A 545 42.25 -8.06 6.89
C THR A 545 43.48 -7.18 6.84
N LEU A 546 43.37 -6.02 6.22
CA LEU A 546 44.43 -5.02 6.22
C LEU A 546 44.52 -4.36 7.61
N ASP A 547 45.67 -4.44 8.25
CA ASP A 547 45.94 -3.71 9.49
C ASP A 547 46.40 -2.27 9.15
N LYS A 548 47.53 -2.16 8.46
CA LYS A 548 48.14 -0.84 8.11
C LYS A 548 49.18 -0.98 7.04
N TYR A 549 49.52 0.17 6.46
CA TYR A 549 50.74 0.34 5.68
C TYR A 549 51.85 0.93 6.56
N ILE A 550 53.07 0.42 6.43
CA ILE A 550 54.24 0.97 7.08
C ILE A 550 55.26 1.35 5.96
N GLY A 551 55.10 2.57 5.44
CA GLY A 551 55.82 2.99 4.22
C GLY A 551 55.30 2.20 3.01
N ASP A 552 56.16 1.34 2.46
CA ASP A 552 55.84 0.44 1.36
C ASP A 552 55.40 -0.95 1.78
N ALA A 553 55.41 -1.22 3.09
CA ALA A 553 55.06 -2.50 3.64
C ALA A 553 53.57 -2.60 3.88
N ILE A 554 52.98 -3.77 3.56
CA ILE A 554 51.60 -4.13 3.92
C ILE A 554 51.65 -5.05 5.14
N VAL A 555 50.92 -4.66 6.21
CA VAL A 555 50.73 -5.47 7.38
C VAL A 555 49.28 -5.93 7.39
N ALA A 556 49.08 -7.23 7.43
CA ALA A 556 47.78 -7.82 7.34
C ALA A 556 47.67 -9.13 8.16
N PHE A 557 46.48 -9.62 8.38
CA PHE A 557 46.21 -10.89 9.05
C PHE A 557 44.94 -11.55 8.54
N TYR A 558 44.78 -12.82 8.88
CA TYR A 558 43.62 -13.65 8.50
C TYR A 558 43.00 -14.31 9.72
N GLY A 559 41.68 -14.45 9.72
CA GLY A 559 40.90 -15.11 10.78
C GLY A 559 40.23 -14.15 11.79
N ALA A 560 40.48 -12.85 11.67
CA ALA A 560 39.80 -11.80 12.45
C ALA A 560 39.61 -10.55 11.57
N PRO A 561 38.61 -9.64 11.84
CA PRO A 561 37.63 -9.72 12.93
C PRO A 561 36.58 -10.82 12.72
N ALA A 562 36.31 -11.21 11.49
CA ALA A 562 35.47 -12.34 11.17
C ALA A 562 36.26 -13.65 11.11
N PRO A 563 35.75 -14.77 11.64
CA PRO A 563 36.40 -16.07 11.49
C PRO A 563 36.51 -16.46 10.02
N VAL A 564 37.68 -16.94 9.62
CA VAL A 564 37.94 -17.44 8.27
C VAL A 564 38.45 -18.86 8.37
N ASP A 565 37.74 -19.80 7.79
CA ASP A 565 38.16 -21.19 7.70
C ASP A 565 39.37 -21.29 6.75
N ASP A 566 40.34 -22.17 7.07
CA ASP A 566 41.58 -22.35 6.30
C ASP A 566 42.38 -21.03 6.07
N HIS A 567 42.44 -20.15 7.08
CA HIS A 567 43.07 -18.84 6.96
C HIS A 567 44.54 -18.92 6.56
N GLU A 568 45.27 -19.99 6.87
CA GLU A 568 46.64 -20.27 6.42
C GLU A 568 46.72 -20.44 4.89
N TYR A 569 45.73 -21.17 4.34
CA TYR A 569 45.63 -21.38 2.90
C TYR A 569 45.41 -20.05 2.16
N TRP A 570 44.51 -19.22 2.66
CA TRP A 570 44.19 -17.93 2.05
C TRP A 570 45.41 -16.99 2.11
N ALA A 571 46.18 -16.97 3.19
CA ALA A 571 47.40 -16.20 3.32
C ALA A 571 48.44 -16.66 2.30
N CYS A 572 48.68 -17.96 2.18
CA CYS A 572 49.64 -18.52 1.20
C CYS A 572 49.20 -18.24 -0.24
N LEU A 573 47.89 -18.41 -0.54
CA LEU A 573 47.38 -18.10 -1.89
C LEU A 573 47.50 -16.63 -2.25
N THR A 574 47.26 -15.74 -1.29
CA THR A 574 47.47 -14.30 -1.46
C THR A 574 48.90 -13.99 -1.83
N ALA A 575 49.89 -14.59 -1.12
CA ALA A 575 51.29 -14.38 -1.40
C ALA A 575 51.68 -14.79 -2.84
N VAL A 576 51.22 -15.95 -3.29
CA VAL A 576 51.46 -16.40 -4.67
C VAL A 576 50.84 -15.45 -5.68
N LYS A 577 49.55 -15.07 -5.49
CA LYS A 577 48.86 -14.13 -6.40
C LYS A 577 49.52 -12.73 -6.42
N MET A 578 50.04 -12.25 -5.29
CA MET A 578 50.77 -10.99 -5.23
C MET A 578 52.04 -11.06 -6.06
N GLN A 579 52.80 -12.17 -6.03
CA GLN A 579 53.98 -12.35 -6.88
C GLN A 579 53.63 -12.40 -8.38
N GLU A 580 52.57 -13.11 -8.71
CA GLU A 580 52.06 -13.17 -10.09
C GLU A 580 51.62 -11.77 -10.59
N ARG A 581 50.90 -11.02 -9.75
CA ARG A 581 50.45 -9.67 -10.10
C ARG A 581 51.61 -8.70 -10.24
N LEU A 582 52.59 -8.77 -9.36
CA LEU A 582 53.79 -7.96 -9.43
C LEU A 582 54.59 -8.23 -10.72
N ALA A 583 54.60 -9.49 -11.16
CA ALA A 583 55.23 -9.82 -12.45
C ALA A 583 54.52 -9.14 -13.64
N LYS A 584 53.18 -9.05 -13.58
CA LYS A 584 52.39 -8.33 -14.60
C LYS A 584 52.60 -6.81 -14.52
N LEU A 585 52.69 -6.24 -13.31
CA LEU A 585 52.98 -4.82 -13.10
C LEU A 585 54.36 -4.45 -13.63
N ARG A 586 55.38 -5.26 -13.35
CA ARG A 586 56.73 -5.06 -13.91
C ARG A 586 56.72 -5.01 -15.45
N LYS A 587 55.98 -5.94 -16.09
CA LYS A 587 55.83 -5.94 -17.54
C LYS A 587 55.13 -4.66 -18.03
N LYS A 588 54.06 -4.23 -17.37
CA LYS A 588 53.37 -2.98 -17.67
C LYS A 588 54.34 -1.79 -17.60
N TRP A 589 55.13 -1.67 -16.51
CA TRP A 589 56.07 -0.58 -16.33
C TRP A 589 57.23 -0.64 -17.34
N GLN A 590 57.66 -1.83 -17.78
CA GLN A 590 58.61 -1.99 -18.87
C GLN A 590 58.02 -1.55 -20.21
N ASP A 591 56.77 -1.86 -20.49
CA ASP A 591 56.08 -1.45 -21.71
C ASP A 591 55.80 0.07 -21.75
N ASP A 592 55.73 0.75 -20.59
CA ASP A 592 55.67 2.21 -20.46
C ASP A 592 57.03 2.91 -20.81
N GLY A 593 58.08 2.13 -21.08
CA GLY A 593 59.37 2.58 -21.58
C GLY A 593 60.13 3.47 -20.60
N ASP A 594 60.71 4.56 -21.11
CA ASP A 594 61.60 5.49 -20.36
C ASP A 594 60.85 6.26 -19.24
N ARG A 595 59.57 6.12 -19.11
CA ARG A 595 58.83 6.74 -18.02
C ARG A 595 59.31 6.26 -16.65
N TRP A 596 59.58 4.96 -16.53
CA TRP A 596 59.97 4.35 -15.27
C TRP A 596 61.45 3.92 -15.32
N PRO A 597 62.23 4.24 -14.30
CA PRO A 597 63.66 3.79 -14.25
C PRO A 597 63.75 2.27 -14.05
N GLU A 598 64.83 1.67 -14.40
CA GLU A 598 65.14 0.25 -14.34
C GLU A 598 64.81 -0.39 -12.97
N ILE A 599 64.97 0.39 -11.88
CA ILE A 599 64.63 -0.09 -10.51
C ILE A 599 63.14 -0.43 -10.37
N VAL A 600 62.24 0.30 -11.06
CA VAL A 600 60.79 0.02 -11.09
C VAL A 600 60.49 -1.22 -11.94
N HIS A 601 61.16 -1.35 -13.10
CA HIS A 601 61.04 -2.52 -13.97
C HIS A 601 61.45 -3.83 -13.27
N ASN A 602 62.31 -3.73 -12.25
CA ASN A 602 62.85 -4.86 -11.51
C ASN A 602 62.32 -4.93 -10.05
N MET A 603 61.19 -4.24 -9.74
CA MET A 603 60.62 -4.24 -8.40
C MET A 603 60.33 -5.67 -7.91
N GLN A 604 60.73 -5.94 -6.71
CA GLN A 604 60.52 -7.20 -6.01
C GLN A 604 59.89 -6.92 -4.65
N ASN A 605 58.98 -7.76 -4.17
CA ASN A 605 58.51 -7.73 -2.81
C ASN A 605 58.83 -9.04 -2.10
N ARG A 606 59.02 -8.95 -0.80
CA ARG A 606 59.20 -10.11 0.08
C ARG A 606 57.95 -10.25 0.94
N ILE A 607 57.60 -11.47 1.28
CA ILE A 607 56.43 -11.80 2.06
C ILE A 607 56.82 -12.78 3.17
N GLY A 608 56.41 -12.49 4.40
CA GLY A 608 56.58 -13.34 5.57
C GLY A 608 55.25 -13.75 6.15
N ILE A 609 55.02 -15.06 6.32
CA ILE A 609 53.78 -15.62 6.80
C ILE A 609 54.03 -16.52 8.02
N ASN A 610 53.26 -16.30 9.08
CA ASN A 610 53.30 -17.16 10.25
C ASN A 610 51.93 -17.30 10.90
N THR A 611 51.59 -18.50 11.31
CA THR A 611 50.32 -18.84 11.99
C THR A 611 50.58 -19.21 13.45
N GLY A 612 49.70 -18.81 14.32
CA GLY A 612 49.75 -19.15 15.75
C GLY A 612 48.88 -18.27 16.60
N GLN A 613 49.02 -18.46 17.93
CA GLN A 613 48.29 -17.63 18.89
C GLN A 613 48.77 -16.19 18.86
N MET A 614 47.81 -15.26 18.73
CA MET A 614 48.04 -13.82 18.79
C MET A 614 46.80 -13.11 19.31
N VAL A 615 46.95 -11.89 19.78
CA VAL A 615 45.84 -11.03 20.21
C VAL A 615 45.47 -10.11 19.06
N THR A 616 44.19 -10.10 18.67
CA THR A 616 43.61 -9.16 17.69
C THR A 616 42.56 -8.29 18.35
N GLY A 617 42.48 -7.00 18.02
CA GLY A 617 41.50 -6.09 18.59
C GLY A 617 41.86 -4.63 18.50
N ASN A 618 41.07 -3.76 19.13
CA ASN A 618 41.27 -2.32 19.17
C ASN A 618 42.40 -1.94 20.15
N MET A 619 43.54 -1.55 19.61
CA MET A 619 44.70 -1.18 20.41
C MET A 619 45.10 0.26 20.16
N GLY A 620 45.61 0.93 21.19
CA GLY A 620 46.05 2.32 21.12
C GLY A 620 45.56 3.14 22.31
N SER A 621 45.05 4.33 22.08
CA SER A 621 44.51 5.20 23.11
C SER A 621 42.99 5.37 22.92
N SER A 622 42.28 5.86 23.95
CA SER A 622 40.87 6.21 23.84
C SER A 622 40.55 7.25 22.74
N MET A 623 41.55 8.05 22.34
CA MET A 623 41.40 9.05 21.28
C MET A 623 41.75 8.50 19.87
N ARG A 624 42.53 7.42 19.80
CA ARG A 624 42.95 6.82 18.53
C ARG A 624 43.20 5.33 18.71
N MET A 625 42.35 4.54 18.16
CA MET A 625 42.41 3.10 18.16
C MET A 625 42.69 2.59 16.74
N ASN A 626 43.44 1.52 16.65
CA ASN A 626 43.59 0.75 15.42
C ASN A 626 43.22 -0.69 15.73
N TYR A 627 42.45 -1.31 14.83
CA TYR A 627 42.21 -2.75 14.92
C TYR A 627 43.43 -3.45 14.36
N THR A 628 44.20 -4.10 15.19
CA THR A 628 45.54 -4.62 14.88
C THR A 628 45.80 -5.94 15.60
N MET A 629 46.91 -6.57 15.27
CA MET A 629 47.42 -7.81 15.86
C MET A 629 48.68 -7.60 16.71
N MET A 630 48.81 -8.37 17.78
CA MET A 630 49.98 -8.39 18.66
C MET A 630 50.35 -9.81 19.09
N GLY A 631 51.63 -10.06 19.27
CA GLY A 631 52.20 -11.31 19.82
C GLY A 631 53.47 -11.74 19.19
N ASP A 632 54.06 -12.78 19.74
CA ASP A 632 55.28 -13.38 19.19
C ASP A 632 55.12 -13.95 17.79
N THR A 633 53.91 -14.48 17.51
CA THR A 633 53.53 -14.98 16.20
C THR A 633 53.63 -13.88 15.13
N VAL A 634 53.16 -12.65 15.46
CA VAL A 634 53.21 -11.48 14.60
C VAL A 634 54.69 -11.04 14.35
N ASN A 635 55.48 -10.99 15.42
CA ASN A 635 56.89 -10.64 15.33
C ASN A 635 57.70 -11.63 14.46
N LEU A 636 57.34 -12.93 14.54
CA LEU A 636 58.00 -13.95 13.71
C LEU A 636 57.66 -13.73 12.22
N ALA A 637 56.45 -13.46 11.85
CA ALA A 637 56.06 -13.17 10.47
C ALA A 637 56.87 -11.98 9.88
N ALA A 638 56.96 -10.89 10.65
CA ALA A 638 57.77 -9.74 10.26
C ALA A 638 59.26 -10.08 10.08
N ARG A 639 59.83 -10.95 10.95
CA ARG A 639 61.22 -11.42 10.83
C ARG A 639 61.41 -12.35 9.65
N LEU A 640 60.40 -13.18 9.30
CA LEU A 640 60.48 -14.01 8.11
C LEU A 640 60.55 -13.17 6.83
N GLU A 641 59.74 -12.11 6.72
CA GLU A 641 59.87 -11.16 5.62
C GLU A 641 61.29 -10.62 5.53
N ALA A 642 61.81 -10.10 6.64
CA ALA A 642 63.15 -9.49 6.66
C ALA A 642 64.27 -10.49 6.38
N SER A 643 64.18 -11.75 6.85
CA SER A 643 65.19 -12.78 6.65
C SER A 643 65.16 -13.43 5.27
N ALA A 644 64.02 -13.31 4.53
CA ALA A 644 63.90 -13.85 3.19
C ALA A 644 64.98 -13.36 2.23
N LYS A 645 65.48 -12.14 2.41
CA LYS A 645 66.60 -11.57 1.65
C LYS A 645 67.91 -12.36 1.80
N GLN A 646 68.11 -13.02 2.94
CA GLN A 646 69.37 -13.79 3.18
C GLN A 646 69.41 -15.06 2.34
N TYR A 647 68.23 -15.67 2.11
CA TYR A 647 68.08 -16.84 1.24
C TYR A 647 67.83 -16.47 -0.22
N GLY A 648 67.55 -15.21 -0.50
CA GLY A 648 67.18 -14.75 -1.84
C GLY A 648 65.81 -15.28 -2.27
N VAL A 649 64.88 -15.50 -1.34
CA VAL A 649 63.53 -15.96 -1.58
C VAL A 649 62.54 -14.82 -1.42
N TYR A 650 61.34 -14.96 -2.02
CA TYR A 650 60.30 -13.91 -2.01
C TYR A 650 59.17 -14.17 -1.07
N ILE A 651 58.83 -15.45 -0.79
CA ILE A 651 57.77 -15.82 0.18
C ILE A 651 58.39 -16.79 1.18
N GLN A 652 58.51 -16.38 2.44
CA GLN A 652 59.01 -17.19 3.52
C GLN A 652 57.92 -17.49 4.54
N VAL A 653 57.73 -18.77 4.86
CA VAL A 653 56.60 -19.27 5.65
C VAL A 653 57.12 -20.10 6.79
N ALA A 654 56.52 -19.95 7.98
CA ALA A 654 56.85 -20.77 9.14
C ALA A 654 56.15 -22.13 9.13
N ASP A 655 56.64 -23.05 9.94
CA ASP A 655 56.27 -24.46 10.05
C ASP A 655 54.75 -24.65 10.26
N GLU A 656 54.10 -23.87 11.14
CA GLU A 656 52.67 -24.04 11.44
C GLU A 656 51.82 -23.74 10.18
N SER A 657 52.12 -22.67 9.45
CA SER A 657 51.42 -22.36 8.19
C SER A 657 51.72 -23.40 7.09
N TYR A 658 52.97 -23.90 7.02
CA TYR A 658 53.35 -24.98 6.11
C TYR A 658 52.56 -26.26 6.41
N LYS A 659 52.48 -26.72 7.68
CA LYS A 659 51.76 -27.95 8.09
C LYS A 659 50.29 -27.91 7.67
N ALA A 660 49.65 -26.77 7.82
CA ALA A 660 48.25 -26.59 7.43
C ALA A 660 48.02 -26.67 5.91
N CYS A 661 49.07 -26.33 5.11
CA CYS A 661 48.90 -26.15 3.66
C CYS A 661 49.83 -27.04 2.82
N LYS A 662 50.60 -27.98 3.42
CA LYS A 662 51.68 -28.72 2.76
C LYS A 662 51.30 -29.38 1.43
N ASP A 663 50.06 -29.90 1.34
CA ASP A 663 49.61 -30.62 0.14
C ASP A 663 48.95 -29.70 -0.91
N LYS A 664 48.76 -28.41 -0.58
CA LYS A 664 48.09 -27.42 -1.43
C LYS A 664 49.04 -26.54 -2.23
N PHE A 665 50.30 -26.55 -1.90
CA PHE A 665 51.34 -25.71 -2.53
C PHE A 665 52.62 -26.45 -2.78
N ILE A 666 53.55 -25.83 -3.55
CA ILE A 666 54.89 -26.31 -3.83
C ILE A 666 55.86 -25.59 -2.92
N TRP A 667 56.66 -26.37 -2.21
CA TRP A 667 57.53 -25.87 -1.14
C TRP A 667 59.02 -26.24 -1.35
N ARG A 668 59.88 -25.37 -0.84
CA ARG A 668 61.29 -25.68 -0.59
C ARG A 668 61.55 -25.58 0.91
N ASP A 669 62.03 -26.65 1.54
CA ASP A 669 62.52 -26.60 2.91
C ASP A 669 63.77 -25.71 2.95
N LEU A 670 63.74 -24.61 3.71
CA LEU A 670 64.85 -23.67 3.74
C LEU A 670 65.82 -23.96 4.87
N ASP A 671 65.35 -23.88 6.12
CA ASP A 671 66.26 -23.87 7.25
C ASP A 671 65.55 -24.10 8.59
N TYR A 672 66.37 -24.43 9.63
CA TYR A 672 65.99 -24.26 11.02
C TYR A 672 66.69 -23.00 11.55
N VAL A 673 65.89 -21.94 11.78
CA VAL A 673 66.46 -20.62 12.13
C VAL A 673 66.16 -20.29 13.60
N ILE A 674 67.17 -19.90 14.34
CA ILE A 674 67.01 -19.26 15.64
C ILE A 674 66.90 -17.75 15.36
N VAL A 675 65.65 -17.23 15.43
CA VAL A 675 65.46 -15.78 15.23
C VAL A 675 65.87 -15.01 16.47
N MET A 676 66.44 -13.83 16.31
CA MET A 676 66.99 -13.01 17.40
C MET A 676 65.94 -12.83 18.52
N GLY A 677 66.28 -13.26 19.76
CA GLY A 677 65.43 -13.21 20.94
C GLY A 677 64.60 -14.46 21.20
N LYS A 678 64.76 -15.56 20.42
CA LYS A 678 64.21 -16.89 20.73
C LYS A 678 65.34 -17.87 20.98
N THR A 679 65.06 -18.90 21.79
CA THR A 679 65.98 -19.99 22.09
C THR A 679 65.67 -21.26 21.30
N GLU A 680 64.41 -21.39 20.81
CA GLU A 680 63.99 -22.53 20.03
C GLU A 680 64.09 -22.23 18.54
N PRO A 681 64.59 -23.14 17.69
CA PRO A 681 64.63 -22.97 16.25
C PRO A 681 63.26 -23.10 15.64
N ALA A 682 62.93 -22.22 14.69
CA ALA A 682 61.72 -22.33 13.85
C ALA A 682 62.10 -22.88 12.47
N GLN A 683 61.47 -23.92 12.01
CA GLN A 683 61.60 -24.39 10.65
C GLN A 683 60.92 -23.42 9.68
N VAL A 684 61.60 -23.08 8.61
CA VAL A 684 61.13 -22.12 7.60
C VAL A 684 61.16 -22.71 6.21
N PHE A 685 60.20 -22.32 5.41
CA PHE A 685 59.98 -22.80 4.06
C PHE A 685 59.86 -21.65 3.06
N GLU A 686 60.29 -21.86 1.83
CA GLU A 686 59.91 -21.04 0.69
C GLU A 686 58.62 -21.58 0.10
N LEU A 687 57.64 -20.72 -0.04
CA LEU A 687 56.43 -20.99 -0.83
C LEU A 687 56.69 -20.58 -2.29
N ILE A 688 56.57 -21.55 -3.21
CA ILE A 688 56.93 -21.35 -4.61
C ILE A 688 55.68 -21.07 -5.46
N ASP A 689 54.68 -21.98 -5.42
CA ASP A 689 53.46 -21.84 -6.20
C ASP A 689 52.38 -22.79 -5.67
N VAL A 690 51.19 -22.72 -6.27
CA VAL A 690 50.07 -23.65 -5.97
C VAL A 690 50.41 -25.06 -6.47
N ALA A 691 49.97 -26.08 -5.76
CA ALA A 691 50.18 -27.47 -6.16
C ALA A 691 49.64 -27.73 -7.58
N GLY A 692 50.45 -28.34 -8.41
CA GLY A 692 50.14 -28.59 -9.83
C GLY A 692 50.60 -27.49 -10.80
N ASN A 693 51.07 -26.34 -10.32
CA ASN A 693 51.63 -25.25 -11.13
C ASN A 693 53.14 -25.14 -10.93
N MET A 694 53.91 -26.19 -11.29
CA MET A 694 55.33 -26.21 -11.12
C MET A 694 56.00 -25.20 -12.04
N PRO A 695 56.72 -24.19 -11.53
CA PRO A 695 57.42 -23.25 -12.38
C PRO A 695 58.58 -23.93 -13.16
N PRO A 696 58.90 -23.45 -14.36
CA PRO A 696 59.95 -24.04 -15.19
C PRO A 696 61.28 -24.19 -14.46
N GLY A 697 61.87 -25.41 -14.48
CA GLY A 697 63.15 -25.72 -13.87
C GLY A 697 63.09 -26.18 -12.41
N TYR A 698 62.03 -25.85 -11.67
CA TYR A 698 61.88 -26.25 -10.27
C TYR A 698 61.70 -27.77 -10.09
N ASP A 699 61.24 -28.49 -11.09
CA ASP A 699 61.22 -29.93 -11.15
C ASP A 699 62.58 -30.60 -10.99
N LYS A 700 63.67 -29.88 -11.36
CA LYS A 700 65.07 -30.30 -11.19
C LYS A 700 65.75 -29.67 -9.96
N ILE A 701 65.44 -28.38 -9.73
CA ILE A 701 66.02 -27.62 -8.62
C ILE A 701 65.66 -28.21 -7.28
N LEU A 702 64.35 -28.48 -7.03
CA LEU A 702 63.89 -28.93 -5.72
C LEU A 702 64.49 -30.27 -5.28
N PRO A 703 64.50 -31.34 -6.11
CA PRO A 703 65.14 -32.58 -5.74
C PRO A 703 66.63 -32.43 -5.47
N ALA A 704 67.39 -31.72 -6.32
CA ALA A 704 68.82 -31.47 -6.15
C ALA A 704 69.15 -30.66 -4.90
N TYR A 705 68.31 -29.63 -4.61
CA TYR A 705 68.47 -28.84 -3.38
C TYR A 705 68.13 -29.65 -2.11
N HIS A 706 67.05 -30.41 -2.09
CA HIS A 706 66.65 -31.20 -0.92
C HIS A 706 67.67 -32.34 -0.64
N GLU A 707 68.26 -32.96 -1.68
CA GLU A 707 69.36 -33.91 -1.54
C GLU A 707 70.58 -33.23 -0.86
N ALA A 708 70.98 -32.05 -1.33
CA ALA A 708 72.11 -31.28 -0.73
C ALA A 708 71.76 -30.88 0.74
N LEU A 709 70.50 -30.49 1.05
CA LEU A 709 70.09 -30.15 2.39
C LEU A 709 70.08 -31.36 3.31
N ALA A 710 69.73 -32.53 2.84
CA ALA A 710 69.82 -33.79 3.61
C ALA A 710 71.26 -34.14 3.94
N LEU A 711 72.15 -33.99 3.01
CA LEU A 711 73.62 -34.18 3.26
C LEU A 711 74.19 -33.19 4.29
N TYR A 712 73.72 -31.91 4.26
CA TYR A 712 74.08 -30.88 5.23
C TYR A 712 73.53 -31.26 6.62
N ARG A 713 72.31 -31.68 6.75
CA ARG A 713 71.70 -32.08 8.02
C ARG A 713 72.37 -33.35 8.59
N ASN A 714 72.87 -34.23 7.72
CA ASN A 714 73.64 -35.41 8.15
C ASN A 714 75.13 -35.09 8.42
N GLN A 715 75.56 -33.83 8.38
CA GLN A 715 76.95 -33.38 8.63
C GLN A 715 77.95 -33.89 7.57
N GLU A 716 77.45 -34.27 6.37
CA GLU A 716 78.30 -34.73 5.27
C GLU A 716 78.84 -33.51 4.43
N TRP A 717 79.64 -32.64 5.05
CA TRP A 717 79.95 -31.28 4.58
C TRP A 717 80.53 -31.23 3.17
N ASP A 718 81.50 -32.07 2.84
CA ASP A 718 82.10 -32.06 1.52
C ASP A 718 81.12 -32.49 0.43
N LYS A 719 80.32 -33.51 0.66
CA LYS A 719 79.33 -33.94 -0.27
C LYS A 719 78.19 -32.87 -0.39
N ALA A 720 77.78 -32.28 0.73
CA ALA A 720 76.82 -31.20 0.74
C ALA A 720 77.30 -29.99 -0.10
N ILE A 721 78.53 -29.59 0.02
CA ILE A 721 79.16 -28.50 -0.80
C ILE A 721 79.03 -28.79 -2.28
N GLU A 722 79.42 -29.98 -2.74
CA GLU A 722 79.33 -30.35 -4.14
C GLU A 722 77.89 -30.45 -4.65
N ALA A 723 76.94 -30.97 -3.83
CA ALA A 723 75.54 -31.04 -4.15
C ALA A 723 74.91 -29.62 -4.23
N PHE A 724 75.21 -28.72 -3.29
CA PHE A 724 74.71 -27.34 -3.35
C PHE A 724 75.27 -26.57 -4.54
N LYS A 725 76.56 -26.78 -4.92
CA LYS A 725 77.13 -26.20 -6.15
C LYS A 725 76.43 -26.71 -7.41
N ALA A 726 76.04 -27.98 -7.43
CA ALA A 726 75.34 -28.55 -8.54
C ALA A 726 73.88 -27.99 -8.60
N SER A 727 73.21 -27.89 -7.46
CA SER A 727 71.87 -27.27 -7.37
C SER A 727 71.85 -25.78 -7.73
N GLU A 728 72.88 -25.02 -7.26
CA GLU A 728 73.08 -23.58 -7.62
C GLU A 728 73.09 -23.35 -9.12
N LYS A 729 73.81 -24.20 -9.89
CA LYS A 729 73.91 -24.11 -11.35
C LYS A 729 72.55 -24.28 -12.05
N LEU A 730 71.56 -24.90 -11.44
CA LEU A 730 70.24 -25.07 -12.01
C LEU A 730 69.33 -23.85 -11.76
N GLU A 731 69.70 -22.97 -10.80
CA GLU A 731 68.88 -21.82 -10.46
C GLU A 731 69.28 -20.59 -11.35
N ASP A 732 68.29 -20.13 -12.10
CA ASP A 732 68.42 -18.84 -12.78
C ASP A 732 68.37 -17.69 -11.79
N MET A 733 69.28 -16.74 -11.90
CA MET A 733 69.25 -15.54 -11.06
C MET A 733 68.22 -14.54 -11.57
N PHE A 734 67.15 -14.44 -10.91
CA PHE A 734 66.11 -13.44 -11.22
C PHE A 734 66.69 -12.02 -11.11
N PRO A 735 66.28 -11.06 -11.97
CA PRO A 735 66.74 -9.68 -11.86
C PRO A 735 66.62 -9.12 -10.45
N GLY A 736 67.71 -8.58 -9.87
CA GLY A 736 67.72 -8.10 -8.48
C GLY A 736 68.01 -9.15 -7.41
N ARG A 737 67.94 -10.45 -7.71
CA ARG A 737 68.32 -11.53 -6.79
C ARG A 737 69.82 -11.66 -6.63
N LYS A 738 70.32 -11.37 -5.45
CA LYS A 738 71.77 -11.37 -5.18
C LYS A 738 72.31 -12.72 -4.71
N THR A 739 71.43 -13.60 -4.25
CA THR A 739 71.78 -14.92 -3.73
C THR A 739 70.60 -15.91 -3.95
N ASN A 740 70.80 -17.17 -3.73
CA ASN A 740 69.82 -18.23 -3.69
C ASN A 740 70.06 -19.18 -2.52
N PRO A 741 69.09 -20.06 -2.12
CA PRO A 741 69.25 -20.93 -0.96
C PRO A 741 70.56 -21.82 -1.07
N SER A 742 70.82 -22.39 -2.22
CA SER A 742 72.04 -23.23 -2.40
C SER A 742 73.35 -22.46 -2.10
N ARG A 743 73.40 -21.23 -2.59
CA ARG A 743 74.61 -20.35 -2.36
C ARG A 743 74.80 -20.01 -0.88
N VAL A 744 73.70 -19.91 -0.11
CA VAL A 744 73.74 -19.62 1.33
C VAL A 744 74.42 -20.77 2.11
N TYR A 745 74.05 -22.02 1.72
CA TYR A 745 74.58 -23.20 2.41
C TYR A 745 76.05 -23.53 2.15
N ILE A 746 76.59 -23.18 0.99
CA ILE A 746 77.98 -23.50 0.68
C ILE A 746 78.94 -22.96 1.77
N PRO A 747 78.96 -21.65 2.11
CA PRO A 747 79.85 -21.15 3.15
C PRO A 747 79.52 -21.68 4.55
N ARG A 748 78.28 -22.10 4.82
CA ARG A 748 77.93 -22.74 6.10
C ARG A 748 78.51 -24.13 6.22
N CYS A 749 78.48 -24.92 5.14
CA CYS A 749 79.13 -26.21 5.07
C CYS A 749 80.67 -26.08 5.25
N GLU A 750 81.30 -25.08 4.61
CA GLU A 750 82.68 -24.79 4.79
C GLU A 750 82.98 -24.43 6.25
N HIS A 751 82.16 -23.58 6.90
CA HIS A 751 82.32 -23.20 8.28
C HIS A 751 82.20 -24.40 9.23
N TYR A 752 81.20 -25.26 9.08
CA TYR A 752 80.98 -26.41 9.91
C TYR A 752 81.95 -27.56 9.63
N ARG A 753 82.47 -27.68 8.45
CA ARG A 753 83.60 -28.58 8.14
C ARG A 753 84.79 -28.27 9.01
N ASP A 754 85.13 -26.96 9.14
CA ASP A 754 86.27 -26.47 9.88
C ASP A 754 85.98 -26.33 11.41
N ASN A 755 84.68 -26.15 11.76
CA ASN A 755 84.20 -25.94 13.13
C ASN A 755 82.94 -26.81 13.41
N SER A 756 83.21 -28.14 13.62
CA SER A 756 82.07 -29.08 13.84
C SER A 756 81.08 -28.61 14.91
N PRO A 757 79.75 -28.63 14.63
CA PRO A 757 78.75 -28.27 15.60
C PRO A 757 78.52 -29.32 16.69
N GLY A 758 79.08 -30.54 16.55
CA GLY A 758 78.94 -31.69 17.44
C GLY A 758 77.75 -32.61 17.06
N ASP A 759 77.74 -33.77 17.72
CA ASP A 759 76.73 -34.81 17.43
C ASP A 759 75.30 -34.41 17.85
N ASP A 760 75.13 -33.56 18.85
CA ASP A 760 73.82 -33.07 19.37
C ASP A 760 73.26 -31.87 18.55
N TRP A 761 73.84 -31.53 17.42
CA TRP A 761 73.39 -30.40 16.60
C TRP A 761 72.00 -30.68 15.97
N ASP A 762 71.08 -29.75 16.18
CA ASP A 762 69.69 -29.84 15.75
C ASP A 762 69.46 -29.37 14.30
N GLY A 763 70.49 -29.06 13.55
CA GLY A 763 70.37 -28.56 12.21
C GLY A 763 70.18 -27.04 12.11
N SER A 764 70.10 -26.35 13.23
CA SER A 764 69.80 -24.90 13.24
C SER A 764 71.03 -24.01 12.96
N TRP A 765 70.72 -22.84 12.41
CA TRP A 765 71.67 -21.76 12.18
C TRP A 765 71.23 -20.47 12.87
N ALA A 766 72.06 -19.89 13.73
CA ALA A 766 71.78 -18.62 14.37
C ALA A 766 72.00 -17.42 13.41
N LEU A 767 70.92 -16.70 13.14
CA LEU A 767 70.99 -15.48 12.34
C LEU A 767 71.51 -14.31 13.17
N THR A 768 72.77 -14.00 13.03
CA THR A 768 73.55 -13.01 13.84
C THR A 768 73.50 -11.58 13.31
N LYS A 769 72.88 -11.34 12.13
CA LYS A 769 72.75 -9.99 11.48
C LYS A 769 71.32 -9.71 11.15
N LYS A 770 70.87 -8.46 11.46
CA LYS A 770 69.56 -7.90 10.98
C LYS A 770 69.57 -7.73 9.46
#